data_0796a90ef378df9cdc248cedd389e7ef
#
_entry.id   0796a90ef378df9cdc248cedd389e7ef
#
_cell.length_a   1.000
_cell.length_b   1.000
_cell.length_c   1.000
_cell.angle_alpha   90.00
_cell.angle_beta   90.00
_cell.angle_gamma   90.00
#
_symmetry.space_group_name_H-M   'P 1'
#
loop_
_entity.id
_entity.type
_entity.pdbx_description
1 polymer ?
#
loop_
_entity_poly.entity_id
_entity_poly.type
_entity_poly.pdbx_seq_one_letter_code
_entity_poly.pdbx_strand_id
1 'polypeptide(L)'
;MDEMNGAFEEKKRRKGGKRLMQPEKAAKAPKAPRAEKPPRVPRETSGKVGKVVGIVAGVLVVAYLGLGAWASASHKIYPNVMMGDTNYGGMTEQQVAEQLKASVAQAKGAGVDFVLPDGTEVAHVSLDAMPEYVDFDGLAKHIYNVYGCNDSFLTAGAKYLRALFKPQDAAQVVGAAYSPDLMENLVDTVCDSINCDPVEFAINVTEDGKVSVTKPQDGRATTDTAKDQIGVYLNGAYLSGGDPSEIVLQPASEGGVYDVIPAQEVDLSAQREAVIGQKVNATYDKETGAVTPGHAGVEFTLSDLESAYNAAAAGETVELPNATVETPDVTAEQLQKVLFRDVLSTYTTKVGGASGRRANVKLTASRITGYILNSGETMKYGPLVTPFTAANGYSTAPGYLQGKTVDMVGGGACQASSTLYAAALYANLEIVQRTNHGFASDYIGLGLDATVAQGGPEFEFRNNTMYPIKVIAEYYTSGGKDFLKVTLRGTKVDDSYVKIKTDVLETIPFTEEIVETDELAPGERKVEQTAYTGYKVKTYRNVYSGDGKLISSTFEASSNYKARNRIVLVGKSAAVTPVDPGTTTPVDPGTTTPTDPTTPVDPGTTTDPGTTTDPGTTVPGVTDPGTTTEPPVEQEKPGWLDTGLDR
;
A
#
# COMPACT_ATOMS: atom_id res chain seq x y z
N MET A 1 16.66 -22.96 -26.92
CA MET A 1 15.87 -23.66 -27.95
C MET A 1 14.59 -22.89 -27.99
N ASP A 2 14.70 -21.96 -28.85
CA ASP A 2 13.91 -21.68 -30.06
C ASP A 2 12.55 -21.14 -29.72
N GLU A 3 12.13 -20.08 -30.10
CA GLU A 3 12.23 -19.05 -31.17
C GLU A 3 11.00 -18.19 -30.98
N MET A 4 10.86 -16.97 -31.27
CA MET A 4 11.15 -16.11 -32.42
C MET A 4 10.76 -14.69 -32.04
N ASN A 5 11.53 -13.69 -32.15
CA ASN A 5 11.91 -12.92 -33.31
C ASN A 5 10.77 -12.57 -34.30
N GLY A 6 10.55 -11.28 -34.42
CA GLY A 6 9.81 -10.66 -35.50
C GLY A 6 9.34 -9.26 -35.09
N ALA A 7 9.59 -8.19 -35.71
CA ALA A 7 10.49 -7.82 -36.81
C ALA A 7 10.43 -6.28 -36.88
N PHE A 8 11.59 -5.68 -36.95
CA PHE A 8 11.77 -4.33 -37.47
C PHE A 8 11.39 -4.33 -38.96
N GLU A 9 10.55 -3.43 -39.36
CA GLU A 9 10.50 -3.01 -40.76
C GLU A 9 10.43 -1.49 -40.90
N GLU A 10 11.55 -0.96 -41.32
CA GLU A 10 11.80 0.35 -41.84
C GLU A 10 11.12 0.50 -43.21
N LYS A 11 10.29 1.51 -43.41
CA LYS A 11 9.96 2.01 -44.74
C LYS A 11 10.14 3.51 -44.84
N LYS A 12 11.30 3.89 -45.39
CA LYS A 12 11.52 5.13 -46.14
C LYS A 12 10.54 5.29 -47.28
N ARG A 13 10.11 6.52 -47.47
CA ARG A 13 9.65 7.30 -48.64
C ARG A 13 8.22 7.79 -48.55
N ARG A 14 8.00 9.12 -48.41
CA ARG A 14 7.99 10.07 -49.53
C ARG A 14 7.82 11.50 -49.02
N LYS A 15 8.64 12.40 -49.60
CA LYS A 15 8.44 13.85 -49.59
C LYS A 15 7.05 14.18 -50.15
N GLY A 16 6.29 14.97 -49.38
CA GLY A 16 5.07 15.60 -49.81
C GLY A 16 4.85 16.84 -48.95
N GLY A 17 5.28 18.01 -49.45
CA GLY A 17 5.16 19.27 -48.77
C GLY A 17 3.68 19.62 -48.55
N LYS A 18 3.32 19.81 -47.30
CA LYS A 18 2.10 20.53 -46.94
C LYS A 18 2.44 21.99 -46.73
N ARG A 19 2.06 22.79 -47.72
CA ARG A 19 1.95 24.22 -47.74
C ARG A 19 1.12 24.66 -46.53
N LEU A 20 1.70 25.44 -45.64
CA LEU A 20 0.98 26.15 -44.60
C LEU A 20 0.04 27.16 -45.28
N MET A 21 -1.23 27.00 -45.07
CA MET A 21 -2.25 28.00 -45.46
C MET A 21 -2.05 29.23 -44.58
N GLN A 22 -1.70 30.33 -45.24
CA GLN A 22 -1.80 31.68 -44.67
C GLN A 22 -3.29 32.01 -44.44
N PRO A 23 -3.65 32.75 -43.38
CA PRO A 23 -5.01 33.23 -43.23
C PRO A 23 -5.39 34.19 -44.32
N GLU A 24 -6.58 34.03 -44.85
CA GLU A 24 -7.23 34.78 -45.90
C GLU A 24 -7.29 36.28 -45.55
N LYS A 25 -6.78 37.11 -46.44
CA LYS A 25 -6.87 38.56 -46.34
C LYS A 25 -8.34 38.98 -46.46
N ALA A 26 -8.84 39.63 -45.43
CA ALA A 26 -10.13 40.30 -45.45
C ALA A 26 -10.26 41.22 -46.68
N ALA A 27 -11.41 41.13 -47.35
CA ALA A 27 -11.76 41.87 -48.52
C ALA A 27 -11.69 43.40 -48.28
N LYS A 28 -11.00 44.10 -49.16
CA LYS A 28 -10.94 45.59 -49.16
C LYS A 28 -12.31 46.16 -49.48
N ALA A 29 -12.78 47.02 -48.58
CA ALA A 29 -13.93 47.91 -48.83
C ALA A 29 -13.74 48.79 -50.10
N PRO A 30 -14.81 49.10 -50.80
CA PRO A 30 -14.73 49.85 -52.03
C PRO A 30 -14.23 51.31 -51.78
N LYS A 31 -13.30 51.72 -52.61
CA LYS A 31 -12.72 53.08 -52.57
C LYS A 31 -13.80 54.14 -52.85
N ALA A 32 -13.91 55.11 -51.92
CA ALA A 32 -14.65 56.34 -52.13
C ALA A 32 -14.10 57.14 -53.31
N PRO A 33 -14.94 57.95 -54.02
CA PRO A 33 -14.51 58.67 -55.19
C PRO A 33 -13.47 59.72 -54.82
N ARG A 34 -12.49 59.85 -55.71
CA ARG A 34 -11.32 60.71 -55.63
C ARG A 34 -11.78 62.16 -55.69
N ALA A 35 -11.65 62.89 -54.57
CA ALA A 35 -11.84 64.33 -54.54
C ALA A 35 -10.80 65.06 -55.48
N GLU A 36 -11.25 65.98 -56.29
CA GLU A 36 -10.42 66.79 -57.16
C GLU A 36 -9.40 67.57 -56.32
N LYS A 37 -8.17 67.62 -56.81
CA LYS A 37 -7.07 68.38 -56.19
C LYS A 37 -7.38 69.87 -56.33
N PRO A 38 -7.29 70.60 -55.20
CA PRO A 38 -7.33 72.07 -55.31
C PRO A 38 -6.11 72.58 -56.11
N PRO A 39 -6.25 73.73 -56.77
CA PRO A 39 -5.20 74.29 -57.62
C PRO A 39 -3.97 74.60 -56.76
N ARG A 40 -2.78 74.28 -57.31
CA ARG A 40 -1.47 74.57 -56.69
C ARG A 40 -1.30 76.06 -56.61
N VAL A 41 -1.26 76.61 -55.40
CA VAL A 41 -0.75 77.93 -55.12
C VAL A 41 0.77 77.91 -55.33
N PRO A 42 1.37 78.80 -56.04
CA PRO A 42 2.81 78.87 -56.20
C PRO A 42 3.46 79.11 -54.83
N ARG A 43 4.32 78.18 -54.42
CA ARG A 43 5.14 78.29 -53.21
C ARG A 43 6.24 79.31 -53.52
N GLU A 44 6.08 80.48 -53.04
CA GLU A 44 7.20 81.43 -52.91
C GLU A 44 8.19 80.77 -51.90
N THR A 45 9.27 80.25 -52.41
CA THR A 45 10.40 79.78 -51.60
C THR A 45 11.07 80.99 -51.00
N SER A 46 10.67 81.32 -49.77
CA SER A 46 11.36 82.27 -48.97
C SER A 46 12.80 81.79 -48.68
N GLY A 47 13.72 82.30 -49.50
CA GLY A 47 15.15 82.06 -49.29
C GLY A 47 15.70 82.57 -47.93
N LYS A 48 14.83 83.06 -47.06
CA LYS A 48 15.14 83.49 -45.69
C LYS A 48 15.08 82.37 -44.68
N VAL A 49 14.17 81.37 -44.81
CA VAL A 49 14.08 80.21 -43.85
C VAL A 49 15.30 79.32 -43.99
N GLY A 50 15.78 79.01 -45.19
CA GLY A 50 16.98 78.22 -45.40
C GLY A 50 18.25 78.84 -44.80
N LYS A 51 18.38 80.19 -44.87
CA LYS A 51 19.51 80.88 -44.23
C LYS A 51 19.42 80.89 -42.71
N VAL A 52 18.24 81.02 -42.13
CA VAL A 52 18.05 80.92 -40.65
C VAL A 52 18.29 79.51 -40.14
N VAL A 53 17.79 78.49 -40.82
CA VAL A 53 18.06 77.09 -40.47
C VAL A 53 19.54 76.77 -40.58
N GLY A 54 20.22 77.23 -41.61
CA GLY A 54 21.69 77.04 -41.77
C GLY A 54 22.50 77.77 -40.68
N ILE A 55 22.11 78.97 -40.28
CA ILE A 55 22.76 79.71 -39.19
C ILE A 55 22.51 79.00 -37.84
N VAL A 56 21.29 78.58 -37.56
CA VAL A 56 20.97 77.83 -36.32
C VAL A 56 21.73 76.51 -36.28
N ALA A 57 21.77 75.74 -37.37
CA ALA A 57 22.56 74.51 -37.45
C ALA A 57 24.06 74.81 -37.27
N GLY A 58 24.58 75.87 -37.86
CA GLY A 58 25.98 76.25 -37.66
C GLY A 58 26.31 76.64 -36.22
N VAL A 59 25.42 77.38 -35.56
CA VAL A 59 25.56 77.76 -34.14
C VAL A 59 25.50 76.51 -33.26
N LEU A 60 24.60 75.57 -33.56
CA LEU A 60 24.54 74.26 -32.79
C LEU A 60 25.81 73.42 -32.98
N VAL A 61 26.38 73.38 -34.18
CA VAL A 61 27.66 72.65 -34.42
C VAL A 61 28.80 73.33 -33.67
N VAL A 62 28.89 74.69 -33.71
CA VAL A 62 29.94 75.43 -32.98
C VAL A 62 29.78 75.22 -31.45
N ALA A 63 28.53 75.31 -30.96
CA ALA A 63 28.25 75.05 -29.54
C ALA A 63 28.60 73.60 -29.14
N TYR A 64 28.28 72.58 -29.97
CA TYR A 64 28.65 71.19 -29.76
C TYR A 64 30.18 71.00 -29.75
N LEU A 65 30.92 71.56 -30.72
CA LEU A 65 32.38 71.48 -30.77
C LEU A 65 33.01 72.25 -29.60
N GLY A 66 32.47 73.37 -29.19
CA GLY A 66 32.88 74.13 -28.02
C GLY A 66 32.69 73.34 -26.72
N LEU A 67 31.50 72.72 -26.59
CA LEU A 67 31.24 71.79 -25.44
C LEU A 67 32.20 70.60 -25.42
N GLY A 68 32.44 70.01 -26.59
CA GLY A 68 33.36 68.84 -26.69
C GLY A 68 34.81 69.23 -26.33
N ALA A 69 35.28 70.40 -26.83
CA ALA A 69 36.63 70.91 -26.48
C ALA A 69 36.73 71.25 -24.98
N TRP A 70 35.73 71.87 -24.41
CA TRP A 70 35.68 72.18 -22.97
C TRP A 70 35.60 70.91 -22.14
N ALA A 71 34.74 69.94 -22.49
CA ALA A 71 34.64 68.69 -21.77
C ALA A 71 36.00 67.92 -21.79
N SER A 72 36.61 67.76 -22.98
CA SER A 72 37.91 67.12 -23.18
C SER A 72 39.05 67.74 -22.39
N ALA A 73 39.01 69.11 -22.25
CA ALA A 73 40.05 69.85 -21.50
C ALA A 73 39.77 69.91 -19.97
N SER A 74 38.64 69.52 -19.51
CA SER A 74 38.23 69.66 -18.09
C SER A 74 38.97 68.69 -17.13
N HIS A 75 39.48 67.60 -17.63
CA HIS A 75 40.05 66.49 -16.81
C HIS A 75 39.14 66.08 -15.64
N LYS A 76 37.83 66.06 -15.84
CA LYS A 76 36.82 65.74 -14.84
C LYS A 76 36.01 64.50 -15.26
N ILE A 77 35.29 63.94 -14.32
CA ILE A 77 34.31 62.88 -14.55
C ILE A 77 33.12 63.44 -15.31
N TYR A 78 32.50 62.70 -16.25
CA TYR A 78 31.26 63.06 -16.91
C TYR A 78 30.13 63.29 -15.88
N PRO A 79 29.13 64.16 -16.19
CA PRO A 79 28.00 64.41 -15.29
C PRO A 79 27.22 63.15 -14.96
N ASN A 80 26.55 63.13 -13.80
CA ASN A 80 25.65 62.04 -13.36
C ASN A 80 26.31 60.67 -13.35
N VAL A 81 27.56 60.57 -12.96
CA VAL A 81 28.24 59.33 -12.60
C VAL A 81 27.98 59.12 -11.12
N MET A 82 27.14 58.15 -10.82
CA MET A 82 26.65 57.84 -9.47
C MET A 82 27.30 56.59 -8.92
N MET A 83 27.43 56.53 -7.62
CA MET A 83 27.71 55.32 -6.86
C MET A 83 26.92 55.42 -5.56
N GLY A 84 25.86 54.63 -5.42
CA GLY A 84 24.81 54.92 -4.45
C GLY A 84 24.22 56.30 -4.66
N ASP A 85 24.00 57.02 -3.59
CA ASP A 85 23.51 58.40 -3.60
C ASP A 85 24.59 59.44 -3.91
N THR A 86 25.88 59.04 -3.98
CA THR A 86 27.00 59.92 -4.21
C THR A 86 27.21 60.18 -5.70
N ASN A 87 27.20 61.48 -6.09
CA ASN A 87 27.45 61.93 -7.48
C ASN A 87 28.91 62.34 -7.65
N TYR A 88 29.67 61.58 -8.41
CA TYR A 88 31.05 61.85 -8.76
C TYR A 88 31.23 62.73 -9.99
N GLY A 89 30.11 63.06 -10.66
CA GLY A 89 30.10 63.89 -11.84
C GLY A 89 30.72 65.28 -11.60
N GLY A 90 31.63 65.69 -12.47
CA GLY A 90 32.36 66.95 -12.35
C GLY A 90 33.54 67.00 -11.38
N MET A 91 33.83 65.89 -10.70
CA MET A 91 35.04 65.76 -9.84
C MET A 91 36.29 65.46 -10.64
N THR A 92 37.45 65.86 -10.12
CA THR A 92 38.78 65.41 -10.59
C THR A 92 39.13 64.06 -9.97
N GLU A 93 40.11 63.37 -10.53
CA GLU A 93 40.60 62.10 -10.00
C GLU A 93 40.95 62.18 -8.49
N GLN A 94 41.64 63.24 -8.06
CA GLN A 94 41.98 63.45 -6.65
C GLN A 94 40.73 63.66 -5.77
N GLN A 95 39.75 64.42 -6.23
CA GLN A 95 38.49 64.62 -5.50
C GLN A 95 37.67 63.32 -5.38
N VAL A 96 37.74 62.46 -6.39
CA VAL A 96 37.13 61.14 -6.34
C VAL A 96 37.81 60.29 -5.26
N ALA A 97 39.16 60.30 -5.19
CA ALA A 97 39.87 59.53 -4.15
C ALA A 97 39.52 59.99 -2.71
N GLU A 98 39.45 61.32 -2.51
CA GLU A 98 39.05 61.89 -1.22
C GLU A 98 37.57 61.55 -0.88
N GLN A 99 36.68 61.58 -1.85
CA GLN A 99 35.28 61.22 -1.65
C GLN A 99 35.10 59.75 -1.31
N LEU A 100 35.80 58.84 -2.04
CA LEU A 100 35.81 57.40 -1.73
C LEU A 100 36.29 57.15 -0.30
N LYS A 101 37.36 57.81 0.14
CA LYS A 101 37.89 57.71 1.52
C LYS A 101 36.86 58.16 2.56
N ALA A 102 36.12 59.24 2.29
CA ALA A 102 35.06 59.76 3.15
C ALA A 102 33.88 58.79 3.21
N SER A 103 33.49 58.21 2.08
CA SER A 103 32.39 57.23 1.99
C SER A 103 32.75 55.96 2.78
N VAL A 104 33.95 55.41 2.64
CA VAL A 104 34.40 54.23 3.42
C VAL A 104 34.38 54.52 4.94
N ALA A 105 34.81 55.71 5.34
CA ALA A 105 34.73 56.11 6.75
C ALA A 105 33.27 56.17 7.26
N GLN A 106 32.33 56.55 6.39
CA GLN A 106 30.88 56.55 6.71
C GLN A 106 30.29 55.15 6.74
N ALA A 107 30.81 54.20 5.95
CA ALA A 107 30.34 52.81 5.90
C ALA A 107 30.59 52.05 7.20
N LYS A 108 31.48 52.56 8.08
CA LYS A 108 31.72 51.93 9.38
C LYS A 108 30.45 51.95 10.26
N GLY A 109 30.04 50.77 10.74
CA GLY A 109 28.84 50.59 11.51
C GLY A 109 27.56 50.44 10.67
N ALA A 110 27.66 50.49 9.33
CA ALA A 110 26.55 50.20 8.44
C ALA A 110 26.48 48.70 8.10
N GLY A 111 25.32 48.25 7.64
CA GLY A 111 25.10 46.90 7.12
C GLY A 111 24.35 46.94 5.79
N VAL A 112 24.36 45.83 5.08
CA VAL A 112 23.64 45.63 3.83
C VAL A 112 22.77 44.38 3.97
N ASP A 113 21.48 44.56 3.69
CA ASP A 113 20.49 43.49 3.66
C ASP A 113 20.35 43.00 2.22
N PHE A 114 20.55 41.69 2.03
CA PHE A 114 20.24 41.03 0.77
C PHE A 114 18.85 40.42 0.87
N VAL A 115 17.96 40.90 0.00
CA VAL A 115 16.54 40.48 0.00
C VAL A 115 16.14 39.88 -1.33
N LEU A 116 15.14 39.04 -1.34
CA LEU A 116 14.50 38.53 -2.54
C LEU A 116 13.48 39.57 -3.09
N PRO A 117 12.98 39.41 -4.33
CA PRO A 117 12.00 40.31 -4.90
C PRO A 117 10.68 40.42 -4.12
N ASP A 118 10.35 39.44 -3.29
CA ASP A 118 9.20 39.45 -2.39
C ASP A 118 9.46 40.14 -1.05
N GLY A 119 10.67 40.65 -0.84
CA GLY A 119 11.10 41.30 0.39
C GLY A 119 11.62 40.34 1.48
N THR A 120 11.76 39.04 1.18
CA THR A 120 12.34 38.10 2.12
C THR A 120 13.84 38.35 2.28
N GLU A 121 14.30 38.68 3.49
CA GLU A 121 15.72 38.81 3.82
C GLU A 121 16.40 37.45 3.77
N VAL A 122 17.48 37.33 3.01
CA VAL A 122 18.31 36.12 2.91
C VAL A 122 19.62 36.25 3.67
N ALA A 123 20.21 37.44 3.71
CA ALA A 123 21.45 37.68 4.44
C ALA A 123 21.57 39.12 4.88
N HIS A 124 22.18 39.34 6.04
CA HIS A 124 22.65 40.62 6.53
C HIS A 124 24.17 40.61 6.63
N VAL A 125 24.84 41.59 5.99
CA VAL A 125 26.31 41.72 6.02
C VAL A 125 26.69 43.03 6.66
N SER A 126 27.41 42.99 7.78
CA SER A 126 28.01 44.19 8.36
C SER A 126 29.20 44.63 7.55
N LEU A 127 29.24 45.90 7.14
CA LEU A 127 30.36 46.44 6.39
C LEU A 127 31.63 46.64 7.22
N ASP A 128 31.57 46.48 8.54
CA ASP A 128 32.76 46.45 9.40
C ASP A 128 33.65 45.21 9.14
N ALA A 129 33.06 44.15 8.54
CA ALA A 129 33.81 42.95 8.16
C ALA A 129 34.58 43.14 6.82
N MET A 130 34.38 44.26 6.13
CA MET A 130 35.08 44.56 4.88
C MET A 130 36.54 44.84 5.11
N PRO A 131 37.47 44.58 4.14
CA PRO A 131 38.88 44.82 4.26
C PRO A 131 39.19 46.29 4.58
N GLU A 132 40.08 46.50 5.57
CA GLU A 132 40.49 47.88 5.96
C GLU A 132 41.36 48.62 4.92
N TYR A 133 42.08 47.87 4.09
CA TYR A 133 42.96 48.44 3.07
C TYR A 133 42.22 48.66 1.76
N VAL A 134 42.18 49.91 1.31
CA VAL A 134 41.62 50.32 0.03
C VAL A 134 42.60 51.22 -0.70
N ASP A 135 42.98 50.87 -1.94
CA ASP A 135 43.76 51.75 -2.83
C ASP A 135 42.87 52.81 -3.48
N PHE A 136 42.59 53.86 -2.71
CA PHE A 136 41.68 54.94 -3.19
C PHE A 136 42.22 55.67 -4.44
N ASP A 137 43.54 55.81 -4.59
CA ASP A 137 44.10 56.47 -5.77
C ASP A 137 44.00 55.59 -7.02
N GLY A 138 44.26 54.29 -6.88
CA GLY A 138 44.05 53.31 -7.95
C GLY A 138 42.58 53.24 -8.40
N LEU A 139 41.63 53.21 -7.44
CA LEU A 139 40.20 53.18 -7.72
C LEU A 139 39.73 54.49 -8.41
N ALA A 140 40.12 55.63 -7.90
CA ALA A 140 39.80 56.95 -8.51
C ALA A 140 40.32 57.04 -9.95
N LYS A 141 41.52 56.58 -10.21
CA LYS A 141 42.09 56.49 -11.54
C LYS A 141 41.31 55.52 -12.44
N HIS A 142 40.87 54.40 -11.90
CA HIS A 142 40.03 53.45 -12.67
C HIS A 142 38.68 54.06 -13.06
N ILE A 143 37.99 54.72 -12.14
CA ILE A 143 36.75 55.47 -12.40
C ILE A 143 36.98 56.54 -13.45
N TYR A 144 38.10 57.28 -13.32
CA TYR A 144 38.44 58.34 -14.29
C TYR A 144 38.75 57.75 -15.68
N ASN A 145 39.39 56.61 -15.79
CA ASN A 145 39.65 55.96 -17.07
C ASN A 145 38.35 55.55 -17.81
N VAL A 146 37.29 55.17 -17.10
CA VAL A 146 36.03 54.77 -17.69
C VAL A 146 35.08 55.95 -17.93
N TYR A 147 34.97 56.84 -16.94
CA TYR A 147 33.99 57.90 -16.90
C TYR A 147 34.59 59.31 -17.00
N GLY A 148 35.88 59.42 -17.13
CA GLY A 148 36.54 60.72 -17.29
C GLY A 148 36.37 61.32 -18.67
N CYS A 149 36.39 62.64 -18.71
CA CYS A 149 36.31 63.41 -19.96
C CYS A 149 37.66 63.38 -20.72
N ASN A 150 38.20 62.18 -20.99
CA ASN A 150 39.48 61.94 -21.67
C ASN A 150 39.30 61.58 -23.17
N ASP A 151 38.12 61.64 -23.67
CA ASP A 151 37.78 61.37 -25.06
C ASP A 151 38.22 62.54 -26.02
N SER A 152 38.25 62.22 -27.31
CA SER A 152 38.45 63.29 -28.32
C SER A 152 37.32 64.29 -28.24
N PHE A 153 37.61 65.61 -28.56
CA PHE A 153 36.60 66.68 -28.51
C PHE A 153 35.37 66.37 -29.36
N LEU A 154 35.49 65.55 -30.40
CA LEU A 154 34.37 65.17 -31.25
C LEU A 154 33.39 64.20 -30.55
N THR A 155 33.90 63.32 -29.66
CA THR A 155 33.08 62.30 -28.94
C THR A 155 32.75 62.78 -27.55
N ALA A 156 33.60 63.55 -26.88
CA ALA A 156 33.38 64.08 -25.53
C ALA A 156 32.10 64.90 -25.39
N GLY A 157 31.76 65.74 -26.37
CA GLY A 157 30.53 66.51 -26.36
C GLY A 157 29.25 65.67 -26.39
N ALA A 158 29.25 64.55 -27.17
CA ALA A 158 28.12 63.64 -27.25
C ALA A 158 27.96 62.83 -25.97
N LYS A 159 29.06 62.33 -25.42
CA LYS A 159 29.07 61.60 -24.15
C LYS A 159 28.63 62.51 -22.99
N TYR A 160 29.13 63.72 -22.95
CA TYR A 160 28.74 64.71 -21.94
C TYR A 160 27.22 65.03 -21.98
N LEU A 161 26.66 65.29 -23.15
CA LEU A 161 25.22 65.49 -23.30
C LEU A 161 24.41 64.24 -22.92
N ARG A 162 24.87 63.07 -23.31
CA ARG A 162 24.20 61.82 -22.93
C ARG A 162 24.21 61.65 -21.43
N ALA A 163 25.34 61.91 -20.77
CA ALA A 163 25.50 61.75 -19.32
C ALA A 163 24.62 62.72 -18.52
N LEU A 164 24.29 63.94 -19.07
CA LEU A 164 23.34 64.86 -18.43
C LEU A 164 21.93 64.25 -18.26
N PHE A 165 21.51 63.39 -19.18
CA PHE A 165 20.16 62.82 -19.22
C PHE A 165 20.07 61.35 -18.82
N LYS A 166 21.21 60.65 -18.75
CA LYS A 166 21.24 59.23 -18.39
C LYS A 166 22.31 59.02 -17.31
N PRO A 167 21.93 58.83 -16.05
CA PRO A 167 22.85 58.46 -14.99
C PRO A 167 23.67 57.23 -15.38
N GLN A 168 24.92 57.16 -14.92
CA GLN A 168 25.84 56.06 -15.10
C GLN A 168 26.23 55.55 -13.71
N ASP A 169 26.13 54.26 -13.50
CA ASP A 169 26.50 53.62 -12.23
C ASP A 169 27.99 53.28 -12.24
N ALA A 170 28.76 53.85 -11.32
CA ALA A 170 30.17 53.57 -11.12
C ALA A 170 30.43 52.37 -10.22
N ALA A 171 29.44 51.87 -9.48
CA ALA A 171 29.63 50.76 -8.53
C ALA A 171 30.11 49.51 -9.24
N GLN A 172 29.56 49.18 -10.42
CA GLN A 172 29.98 47.99 -11.19
C GLN A 172 31.43 48.06 -11.65
N VAL A 173 31.89 49.25 -12.03
CA VAL A 173 33.26 49.45 -12.49
C VAL A 173 34.25 49.36 -11.33
N VAL A 174 33.89 49.89 -10.19
CA VAL A 174 34.70 49.87 -8.97
C VAL A 174 34.69 48.49 -8.32
N GLY A 175 33.51 47.84 -8.31
CA GLY A 175 33.37 46.46 -7.77
C GLY A 175 34.27 45.46 -8.48
N ALA A 176 34.37 45.58 -9.83
CA ALA A 176 35.23 44.71 -10.63
C ALA A 176 36.77 44.94 -10.44
N ALA A 177 37.16 46.09 -9.86
CA ALA A 177 38.55 46.42 -9.60
C ALA A 177 39.06 45.94 -8.22
N TYR A 178 38.19 45.42 -7.37
CA TYR A 178 38.54 44.91 -6.03
C TYR A 178 38.90 43.44 -6.08
N SER A 179 39.91 43.01 -5.32
CA SER A 179 40.32 41.60 -5.30
C SER A 179 39.25 40.71 -4.62
N PRO A 180 38.69 39.71 -5.32
CA PRO A 180 37.69 38.81 -4.76
C PRO A 180 38.19 38.07 -3.49
N ASP A 181 39.50 37.77 -3.42
CA ASP A 181 40.13 36.98 -2.36
C ASP A 181 39.99 37.64 -0.96
N LEU A 182 39.83 38.97 -0.89
CA LEU A 182 39.70 39.71 0.37
C LEU A 182 38.30 39.61 0.99
N MET A 183 37.30 39.17 0.22
CA MET A 183 35.92 39.12 0.64
C MET A 183 35.31 37.72 0.50
N GLU A 184 36.11 36.72 0.15
CA GLU A 184 35.63 35.38 -0.17
C GLU A 184 34.65 34.83 0.89
N ASN A 185 35.01 34.97 2.16
CA ASN A 185 34.15 34.49 3.26
C ASN A 185 32.79 35.22 3.35
N LEU A 186 32.75 36.54 3.08
CA LEU A 186 31.51 37.31 3.12
C LEU A 186 30.60 36.96 1.94
N VAL A 187 31.21 36.85 0.76
CA VAL A 187 30.49 36.45 -0.46
C VAL A 187 29.97 35.03 -0.35
N ASP A 188 30.77 34.09 0.16
CA ASP A 188 30.37 32.71 0.40
C ASP A 188 29.20 32.64 1.39
N THR A 189 29.23 33.42 2.49
CA THR A 189 28.14 33.49 3.45
C THR A 189 26.83 33.91 2.80
N VAL A 190 26.86 34.92 1.92
CA VAL A 190 25.67 35.38 1.19
C VAL A 190 25.21 34.29 0.20
N CYS A 191 26.13 33.69 -0.57
CA CYS A 191 25.80 32.61 -1.50
C CYS A 191 25.17 31.42 -0.80
N ASP A 192 25.74 30.99 0.33
CA ASP A 192 25.20 29.86 1.12
C ASP A 192 23.81 30.16 1.68
N SER A 193 23.55 31.44 2.04
CA SER A 193 22.23 31.87 2.51
C SER A 193 21.18 31.94 1.39
N ILE A 194 21.58 32.11 0.13
CA ILE A 194 20.69 32.07 -1.02
C ILE A 194 20.29 30.63 -1.35
N ASN A 195 21.23 29.68 -1.24
CA ASN A 195 21.02 28.30 -1.62
C ASN A 195 20.02 27.61 -0.69
N CYS A 196 18.98 27.03 -1.25
CA CYS A 196 18.04 26.17 -0.52
C CYS A 196 17.42 25.15 -1.47
N ASP A 197 17.22 23.93 -0.96
CA ASP A 197 16.47 22.92 -1.69
C ASP A 197 14.98 23.31 -1.78
N PRO A 198 14.26 22.88 -2.82
CA PRO A 198 12.83 23.07 -2.88
C PRO A 198 12.14 22.26 -1.76
N VAL A 199 11.10 22.85 -1.20
CA VAL A 199 10.20 22.13 -0.28
C VAL A 199 9.08 21.53 -1.14
N GLU A 200 9.00 20.21 -1.13
CA GLU A 200 7.96 19.50 -1.87
C GLU A 200 6.65 19.45 -1.09
N PHE A 201 5.55 19.27 -1.83
CA PHE A 201 4.25 19.03 -1.21
C PHE A 201 4.27 17.75 -0.40
N ALA A 202 3.70 17.76 0.79
CA ALA A 202 3.50 16.58 1.61
C ALA A 202 2.19 16.65 2.41
N ILE A 203 1.53 15.51 2.54
CA ILE A 203 0.49 15.30 3.55
C ILE A 203 1.08 14.33 4.57
N ASN A 204 1.23 14.76 5.81
CA ASN A 204 1.81 13.99 6.88
C ASN A 204 0.73 13.58 7.89
N VAL A 205 0.74 12.29 8.25
CA VAL A 205 -0.12 11.74 9.30
C VAL A 205 0.77 11.37 10.47
N THR A 206 0.52 11.99 11.61
CA THR A 206 1.32 11.78 12.81
C THR A 206 0.76 10.64 13.68
N GLU A 207 1.58 10.10 14.58
CA GLU A 207 1.17 9.00 15.48
C GLU A 207 0.05 9.40 16.46
N ASP A 208 -0.05 10.68 16.80
CA ASP A 208 -1.11 11.25 17.66
C ASP A 208 -2.42 11.54 16.89
N GLY A 209 -2.49 11.13 15.63
CA GLY A 209 -3.73 11.18 14.85
C GLY A 209 -4.02 12.55 14.23
N LYS A 210 -3.01 13.37 13.98
CA LYS A 210 -3.13 14.63 13.28
C LYS A 210 -2.70 14.50 11.82
N VAL A 211 -3.33 15.27 10.97
CA VAL A 211 -2.96 15.39 9.57
C VAL A 211 -2.48 16.82 9.34
N SER A 212 -1.36 16.97 8.65
CA SER A 212 -0.83 18.26 8.25
C SER A 212 -0.47 18.27 6.78
N VAL A 213 -0.51 19.45 6.18
CA VAL A 213 -0.14 19.69 4.78
C VAL A 213 1.01 20.67 4.72
N THR A 214 2.03 20.34 3.93
CA THR A 214 3.17 21.21 3.63
C THR A 214 2.95 21.82 2.24
N LYS A 215 2.95 23.16 2.17
CA LYS A 215 2.84 23.86 0.90
C LYS A 215 4.20 23.90 0.21
N PRO A 216 4.30 23.60 -1.09
CA PRO A 216 5.56 23.66 -1.82
C PRO A 216 6.18 25.05 -1.78
N GLN A 217 7.51 25.07 -1.82
CA GLN A 217 8.30 26.28 -2.00
C GLN A 217 9.44 25.99 -2.97
N ASP A 218 9.64 26.88 -3.93
CA ASP A 218 10.75 26.78 -4.86
C ASP A 218 12.09 26.89 -4.13
N GLY A 219 13.03 26.08 -4.53
CA GLY A 219 14.43 26.16 -4.10
C GLY A 219 15.19 27.19 -4.91
N ARG A 220 16.41 27.45 -4.49
CA ARG A 220 17.34 28.37 -5.16
C ARG A 220 18.74 27.80 -5.18
N ALA A 221 19.45 28.00 -6.29
CA ALA A 221 20.86 27.69 -6.41
C ALA A 221 21.60 28.89 -7.00
N THR A 222 22.67 29.31 -6.40
CA THR A 222 23.51 30.39 -6.91
C THR A 222 24.11 30.01 -8.26
N THR A 223 24.17 30.99 -9.18
CA THR A 223 24.81 30.83 -10.50
C THR A 223 26.33 30.82 -10.41
N ASP A 224 27.02 30.36 -11.45
CA ASP A 224 28.50 30.41 -11.53
C ASP A 224 29.07 31.81 -11.38
N THR A 225 28.28 32.85 -11.69
CA THR A 225 28.68 34.28 -11.61
C THR A 225 28.19 34.97 -10.34
N ALA A 226 27.48 34.26 -9.47
CA ALA A 226 26.88 34.85 -8.27
C ALA A 226 27.91 35.49 -7.35
N LYS A 227 29.04 34.80 -7.12
CA LYS A 227 30.13 35.28 -6.26
C LYS A 227 30.67 36.63 -6.77
N ASP A 228 30.92 36.73 -8.07
CA ASP A 228 31.43 37.97 -8.67
C ASP A 228 30.41 39.12 -8.53
N GLN A 229 29.12 38.83 -8.76
CA GLN A 229 28.07 39.85 -8.68
C GLN A 229 27.82 40.32 -7.25
N ILE A 230 27.78 39.39 -6.28
CA ILE A 230 27.63 39.72 -4.86
C ILE A 230 28.82 40.51 -4.37
N GLY A 231 30.06 40.14 -4.80
CA GLY A 231 31.26 40.91 -4.54
C GLY A 231 31.17 42.36 -5.06
N VAL A 232 30.61 42.53 -6.27
CA VAL A 232 30.36 43.87 -6.84
C VAL A 232 29.34 44.65 -5.99
N TYR A 233 28.27 44.02 -5.52
CA TYR A 233 27.27 44.66 -4.68
C TYR A 233 27.85 45.10 -3.33
N LEU A 234 28.58 44.22 -2.63
CA LEU A 234 29.21 44.53 -1.35
C LEU A 234 30.23 45.66 -1.47
N ASN A 235 31.10 45.58 -2.49
CA ASN A 235 32.03 46.67 -2.78
C ASN A 235 31.36 47.98 -3.09
N GLY A 236 30.30 47.96 -3.90
CA GLY A 236 29.53 49.14 -4.24
C GLY A 236 28.97 49.80 -2.97
N ALA A 237 28.30 49.05 -2.11
CA ALA A 237 27.78 49.56 -0.86
C ALA A 237 28.86 50.09 0.09
N TYR A 238 29.98 49.36 0.24
CA TYR A 238 31.10 49.80 1.08
C TYR A 238 31.71 51.11 0.64
N LEU A 239 31.99 51.25 -0.67
CA LEU A 239 32.59 52.46 -1.24
C LEU A 239 31.62 53.62 -1.38
N SER A 240 30.31 53.38 -1.24
CA SER A 240 29.24 54.38 -1.23
C SER A 240 28.84 54.83 0.17
N GLY A 241 29.53 54.35 1.23
CA GLY A 241 29.19 54.76 2.60
C GLY A 241 28.04 53.99 3.24
N GLY A 242 27.72 52.78 2.74
CA GLY A 242 26.63 51.94 3.20
C GLY A 242 25.34 52.12 2.39
N ASP A 243 25.43 52.67 1.18
CA ASP A 243 24.29 52.85 0.29
C ASP A 243 24.49 52.09 -1.04
N PRO A 244 23.53 51.28 -1.49
CA PRO A 244 22.24 51.01 -0.81
C PRO A 244 22.40 50.10 0.41
N SER A 245 21.57 50.31 1.43
CA SER A 245 21.52 49.44 2.62
C SER A 245 20.71 48.18 2.35
N GLU A 246 19.99 48.07 1.25
CA GLU A 246 19.21 46.94 0.80
C GLU A 246 19.53 46.63 -0.66
N ILE A 247 19.81 45.34 -0.95
CA ILE A 247 20.10 44.85 -2.30
C ILE A 247 19.11 43.74 -2.64
N VAL A 248 18.26 44.03 -3.65
CA VAL A 248 17.28 43.03 -4.14
C VAL A 248 17.98 42.08 -5.10
N LEU A 249 18.10 40.83 -4.69
CA LEU A 249 18.65 39.77 -5.50
C LEU A 249 17.66 39.31 -6.55
N GLN A 250 18.06 39.30 -7.82
CA GLN A 250 17.23 38.86 -8.92
C GLN A 250 17.53 37.42 -9.31
N PRO A 251 16.55 36.67 -9.86
CA PRO A 251 16.80 35.37 -10.47
C PRO A 251 17.64 35.52 -11.77
N ALA A 252 18.34 34.45 -12.14
CA ALA A 252 19.19 34.43 -13.34
C ALA A 252 18.41 34.69 -14.63
N SER A 253 17.15 34.35 -14.71
CA SER A 253 16.24 34.69 -15.83
C SER A 253 16.08 36.21 -16.04
N GLU A 254 16.34 37.00 -15.01
CA GLU A 254 16.34 38.46 -15.03
C GLU A 254 17.77 39.04 -14.92
N GLY A 255 18.79 38.21 -15.12
CA GLY A 255 20.20 38.61 -15.08
C GLY A 255 20.79 38.67 -13.67
N GLY A 256 20.20 38.01 -12.71
CA GLY A 256 20.60 37.98 -11.30
C GLY A 256 21.49 36.80 -10.91
N VAL A 257 21.55 36.53 -9.61
CA VAL A 257 22.58 35.72 -8.96
C VAL A 257 22.14 34.29 -8.65
N TYR A 258 20.88 33.89 -8.83
CA TYR A 258 20.40 32.56 -8.53
C TYR A 258 19.44 32.01 -9.60
N ASP A 259 19.50 30.70 -9.80
CA ASP A 259 18.49 29.94 -10.52
C ASP A 259 17.39 29.49 -9.56
N VAL A 260 16.16 29.53 -10.01
CA VAL A 260 15.00 29.00 -9.28
C VAL A 260 14.91 27.49 -9.58
N ILE A 261 14.87 26.67 -8.53
CA ILE A 261 14.61 25.24 -8.61
C ILE A 261 13.13 25.04 -8.32
N PRO A 262 12.27 24.83 -9.34
CA PRO A 262 10.84 24.77 -9.09
C PRO A 262 10.48 23.52 -8.29
N ALA A 263 9.66 23.67 -7.26
CA ALA A 263 8.97 22.56 -6.62
C ALA A 263 7.97 21.93 -7.61
N GLN A 264 7.62 20.64 -7.39
CA GLN A 264 6.69 19.97 -8.28
C GLN A 264 5.29 20.59 -8.25
N GLU A 265 4.64 20.66 -9.43
CA GLU A 265 3.23 21.03 -9.50
C GLU A 265 2.36 19.99 -8.78
N VAL A 266 1.38 20.46 -8.01
CA VAL A 266 0.56 19.63 -7.14
C VAL A 266 -0.87 19.53 -7.64
N ASP A 267 -1.33 18.31 -7.91
CA ASP A 267 -2.75 18.00 -8.02
C ASP A 267 -3.30 17.59 -6.64
N LEU A 268 -3.92 18.52 -5.93
CA LEU A 268 -4.46 18.29 -4.59
C LEU A 268 -5.51 17.15 -4.55
N SER A 269 -6.28 16.97 -5.62
CA SER A 269 -7.26 15.88 -5.70
C SER A 269 -6.56 14.53 -5.76
N ALA A 270 -5.55 14.38 -6.63
CA ALA A 270 -4.77 13.16 -6.73
C ALA A 270 -3.99 12.85 -5.44
N GLN A 271 -3.41 13.87 -4.82
CA GLN A 271 -2.69 13.71 -3.55
C GLN A 271 -3.62 13.30 -2.40
N ARG A 272 -4.82 13.87 -2.35
CA ARG A 272 -5.84 13.47 -1.39
C ARG A 272 -6.21 12.00 -1.58
N GLU A 273 -6.53 11.56 -2.80
CA GLU A 273 -6.91 10.19 -3.10
C GLU A 273 -5.82 9.17 -2.78
N ALA A 274 -4.55 9.57 -2.83
CA ALA A 274 -3.43 8.71 -2.44
C ALA A 274 -3.32 8.48 -0.93
N VAL A 275 -3.88 9.37 -0.10
CA VAL A 275 -3.75 9.34 1.36
C VAL A 275 -5.02 8.85 2.06
N ILE A 276 -6.20 9.23 1.55
CA ILE A 276 -7.47 8.80 2.16
C ILE A 276 -7.67 7.30 2.00
N GLY A 277 -8.23 6.66 3.02
CA GLY A 277 -8.51 5.23 2.97
C GLY A 277 -8.93 4.68 4.31
N GLN A 278 -9.38 3.43 4.27
CA GLN A 278 -9.71 2.66 5.47
C GLN A 278 -8.44 2.26 6.22
N LYS A 279 -8.53 2.19 7.56
CA LYS A 279 -7.44 1.62 8.35
C LYS A 279 -7.17 0.16 7.97
N VAL A 280 -5.92 -0.20 7.95
CA VAL A 280 -5.47 -1.57 7.69
C VAL A 280 -4.64 -2.05 8.87
N ASN A 281 -5.01 -3.18 9.45
CA ASN A 281 -4.25 -3.82 10.51
C ASN A 281 -2.96 -4.44 9.98
N ALA A 282 -1.98 -4.61 10.84
CA ALA A 282 -0.78 -5.37 10.53
C ALA A 282 -1.12 -6.80 10.12
N THR A 283 -0.40 -7.34 9.16
CA THR A 283 -0.61 -8.67 8.60
C THR A 283 0.67 -9.51 8.69
N TYR A 284 0.52 -10.82 8.48
CA TYR A 284 1.65 -11.72 8.37
C TYR A 284 1.94 -12.02 6.90
N ASP A 285 3.13 -11.73 6.45
CA ASP A 285 3.61 -12.10 5.12
C ASP A 285 3.95 -13.59 5.10
N LYS A 286 3.20 -14.35 4.30
CA LYS A 286 3.31 -15.81 4.21
C LYS A 286 4.56 -16.29 3.48
N GLU A 287 5.15 -15.44 2.64
CA GLU A 287 6.33 -15.75 1.82
C GLU A 287 7.61 -15.49 2.61
N THR A 288 7.70 -14.34 3.25
CA THR A 288 8.90 -13.93 4.00
C THR A 288 8.87 -14.39 5.46
N GLY A 289 7.70 -14.67 6.01
CA GLY A 289 7.52 -14.97 7.43
C GLY A 289 7.61 -13.74 8.34
N ALA A 290 7.57 -12.54 7.77
CA ALA A 290 7.64 -11.28 8.49
C ALA A 290 6.24 -10.72 8.83
N VAL A 291 6.19 -9.81 9.78
CA VAL A 291 5.00 -8.98 10.02
C VAL A 291 5.09 -7.73 9.15
N THR A 292 4.09 -7.50 8.32
CA THR A 292 3.93 -6.30 7.51
C THR A 292 3.12 -5.28 8.32
N PRO A 293 3.63 -4.05 8.52
CA PRO A 293 2.87 -3.00 9.18
C PRO A 293 1.57 -2.69 8.45
N GLY A 294 0.54 -2.36 9.21
CA GLY A 294 -0.66 -1.75 8.68
C GLY A 294 -0.50 -0.23 8.56
N HIS A 295 -1.55 0.45 8.14
CA HIS A 295 -1.59 1.91 8.10
C HIS A 295 -2.90 2.43 8.72
N ALA A 296 -2.85 3.67 9.18
CA ALA A 296 -4.03 4.37 9.67
C ALA A 296 -5.03 4.61 8.53
N GLY A 297 -6.29 4.59 8.87
CA GLY A 297 -7.35 5.12 8.02
C GLY A 297 -7.35 6.64 8.14
N VAL A 298 -7.47 7.33 7.02
CA VAL A 298 -7.45 8.80 6.98
C VAL A 298 -8.64 9.27 6.14
N GLU A 299 -9.37 10.25 6.66
CA GLU A 299 -10.47 10.87 5.93
C GLU A 299 -10.47 12.37 6.14
N PHE A 300 -10.58 13.13 5.06
CA PHE A 300 -10.76 14.58 5.03
C PHE A 300 -11.34 15.00 3.68
N THR A 301 -11.94 16.19 3.60
CA THR A 301 -12.52 16.68 2.35
C THR A 301 -11.48 17.38 1.48
N LEU A 302 -11.70 17.42 0.16
CA LEU A 302 -10.85 18.21 -0.74
C LEU A 302 -10.91 19.70 -0.40
N SER A 303 -12.07 20.19 0.01
CA SER A 303 -12.25 21.58 0.41
C SER A 303 -11.44 21.98 1.66
N ASP A 304 -11.30 21.06 2.64
CA ASP A 304 -10.46 21.31 3.82
C ASP A 304 -8.99 21.38 3.41
N LEU A 305 -8.55 20.46 2.53
CA LEU A 305 -7.19 20.44 1.99
C LEU A 305 -6.88 21.73 1.19
N GLU A 306 -7.76 22.12 0.27
CA GLU A 306 -7.61 23.36 -0.51
C GLU A 306 -7.57 24.60 0.40
N SER A 307 -8.40 24.63 1.43
CA SER A 307 -8.45 25.74 2.38
C SER A 307 -7.15 25.85 3.18
N ALA A 308 -6.63 24.75 3.70
CA ALA A 308 -5.37 24.70 4.44
C ALA A 308 -4.19 25.06 3.53
N TYR A 309 -4.13 24.48 2.33
CA TYR A 309 -3.09 24.76 1.34
C TYR A 309 -3.04 26.23 0.94
N ASN A 310 -4.22 26.86 0.72
CA ASN A 310 -4.28 28.27 0.34
C ASN A 310 -3.94 29.22 1.50
N ALA A 311 -4.23 28.82 2.74
CA ALA A 311 -3.91 29.60 3.93
C ALA A 311 -2.43 29.56 4.30
N ALA A 312 -1.72 28.48 3.97
CA ALA A 312 -0.31 28.29 4.27
C ALA A 312 0.58 29.24 3.44
N ALA A 313 1.64 29.75 4.06
CA ALA A 313 2.75 30.37 3.34
C ALA A 313 3.56 29.31 2.57
N ALA A 314 4.33 29.74 1.57
CA ALA A 314 5.24 28.83 0.85
C ALA A 314 6.23 28.18 1.82
N GLY A 315 6.42 26.85 1.73
CA GLY A 315 7.25 26.06 2.64
C GLY A 315 6.65 25.78 4.02
N GLU A 316 5.50 26.37 4.35
CA GLU A 316 4.85 26.19 5.65
C GLU A 316 4.11 24.86 5.73
N THR A 317 4.17 24.24 6.92
CA THR A 317 3.37 23.08 7.29
C THR A 317 2.26 23.51 8.23
N VAL A 318 1.01 23.29 7.83
CA VAL A 318 -0.18 23.64 8.62
C VAL A 318 -0.99 22.39 8.96
N GLU A 319 -1.64 22.38 10.12
CA GLU A 319 -2.55 21.30 10.50
C GLU A 319 -3.82 21.36 9.64
N LEU A 320 -4.26 20.20 9.16
CA LEU A 320 -5.48 20.06 8.36
C LEU A 320 -6.69 19.95 9.30
N PRO A 321 -7.56 20.94 9.37
CA PRO A 321 -8.74 20.90 10.22
C PRO A 321 -9.72 19.85 9.72
N ASN A 322 -10.52 19.27 10.63
CA ASN A 322 -11.57 18.28 10.36
C ASN A 322 -11.07 16.95 9.77
N ALA A 323 -9.77 16.72 9.68
CA ALA A 323 -9.25 15.42 9.32
C ALA A 323 -9.51 14.42 10.45
N THR A 324 -9.93 13.20 10.09
CA THR A 324 -10.07 12.09 11.01
C THR A 324 -9.04 11.02 10.72
N VAL A 325 -8.41 10.51 11.77
CA VAL A 325 -7.41 9.45 11.67
C VAL A 325 -7.83 8.29 12.56
N GLU A 326 -8.05 7.13 11.96
CA GLU A 326 -8.32 5.88 12.67
C GLU A 326 -7.06 5.02 12.72
N THR A 327 -6.52 4.83 13.91
CA THR A 327 -5.35 3.96 14.08
C THR A 327 -5.71 2.48 13.85
N PRO A 328 -4.78 1.65 13.35
CA PRO A 328 -4.98 0.21 13.26
C PRO A 328 -5.31 -0.40 14.63
N ASP A 329 -6.26 -1.33 14.66
CA ASP A 329 -6.60 -2.07 15.90
C ASP A 329 -5.46 -3.01 16.32
N VAL A 330 -4.62 -3.41 15.36
CA VAL A 330 -3.46 -4.28 15.55
C VAL A 330 -2.25 -3.67 14.87
N THR A 331 -1.30 -3.19 15.66
CA THR A 331 -0.01 -2.69 15.13
C THR A 331 0.97 -3.84 14.86
N ALA A 332 2.01 -3.58 14.07
CA ALA A 332 3.05 -4.58 13.78
C ALA A 332 3.74 -5.08 15.07
N GLU A 333 4.02 -4.18 16.01
CA GLU A 333 4.63 -4.52 17.28
C GLU A 333 3.73 -5.41 18.15
N GLN A 334 2.44 -5.08 18.22
CA GLN A 334 1.45 -5.89 18.92
C GLN A 334 1.33 -7.28 18.30
N LEU A 335 1.21 -7.34 16.95
CA LEU A 335 1.09 -8.60 16.23
C LEU A 335 2.32 -9.48 16.46
N GLN A 336 3.51 -8.93 16.40
CA GLN A 336 4.75 -9.68 16.59
C GLN A 336 4.85 -10.33 17.97
N LYS A 337 4.38 -9.66 19.02
CA LYS A 337 4.39 -10.17 20.40
C LYS A 337 3.43 -11.35 20.62
N VAL A 338 2.35 -11.43 19.84
CA VAL A 338 1.27 -12.40 20.08
C VAL A 338 1.05 -13.38 18.92
N LEU A 339 1.88 -13.31 17.89
CA LEU A 339 1.75 -14.10 16.66
C LEU A 339 1.70 -15.61 16.97
N PHE A 340 0.59 -16.26 16.61
CA PHE A 340 0.33 -17.70 16.84
C PHE A 340 0.58 -18.19 18.28
N ARG A 341 0.48 -17.29 19.27
CA ARG A 341 0.80 -17.58 20.67
C ARG A 341 -0.10 -18.66 21.27
N ASP A 342 -1.39 -18.62 20.97
CA ASP A 342 -2.40 -19.41 21.64
C ASP A 342 -2.92 -20.56 20.78
N VAL A 343 -3.44 -21.59 21.42
CA VAL A 343 -4.28 -22.61 20.81
C VAL A 343 -5.72 -22.13 20.87
N LEU A 344 -6.31 -21.81 19.71
CA LEU A 344 -7.71 -21.42 19.60
C LEU A 344 -8.63 -22.62 19.78
N SER A 345 -8.29 -23.72 19.10
CA SER A 345 -9.00 -25.01 19.23
C SER A 345 -8.11 -26.18 18.85
N THR A 346 -8.55 -27.37 19.26
CA THR A 346 -7.97 -28.62 18.78
C THR A 346 -9.10 -29.65 18.62
N TYR A 347 -9.08 -30.39 17.52
CA TYR A 347 -9.98 -31.51 17.31
C TYR A 347 -9.21 -32.75 16.83
N THR A 348 -9.59 -33.92 17.33
CA THR A 348 -8.89 -35.16 17.01
C THR A 348 -9.88 -36.24 16.56
N THR A 349 -9.57 -36.90 15.46
CA THR A 349 -10.34 -38.06 14.97
C THR A 349 -9.46 -39.29 14.88
N LYS A 350 -10.04 -40.45 15.19
CA LYS A 350 -9.36 -41.75 15.05
C LYS A 350 -9.32 -42.15 13.57
N VAL A 351 -8.16 -42.55 13.08
CA VAL A 351 -7.98 -43.03 11.71
C VAL A 351 -7.98 -44.55 11.69
N GLY A 352 -8.95 -45.13 10.99
CA GLY A 352 -9.07 -46.57 10.79
C GLY A 352 -8.95 -46.99 9.32
N GLY A 353 -9.14 -48.26 9.04
CA GLY A 353 -9.19 -48.84 7.71
C GLY A 353 -7.85 -49.30 7.14
N ALA A 354 -7.85 -49.62 5.85
CA ALA A 354 -6.70 -50.14 5.10
C ALA A 354 -5.52 -49.17 5.06
N SER A 355 -4.33 -49.66 4.75
CA SER A 355 -3.10 -48.84 4.66
C SER A 355 -3.21 -47.68 3.68
N GLY A 356 -3.85 -47.91 2.49
CA GLY A 356 -4.10 -46.83 1.50
C GLY A 356 -4.94 -45.70 2.04
N ARG A 357 -6.01 -45.98 2.83
CA ARG A 357 -6.83 -44.98 3.48
C ARG A 357 -6.03 -44.15 4.49
N ARG A 358 -5.24 -44.80 5.31
CA ARG A 358 -4.36 -44.14 6.30
C ARG A 358 -3.32 -43.26 5.62
N ALA A 359 -2.73 -43.74 4.52
CA ALA A 359 -1.80 -42.96 3.70
C ALA A 359 -2.47 -41.70 3.14
N ASN A 360 -3.71 -41.83 2.62
CA ASN A 360 -4.47 -40.67 2.08
C ASN A 360 -4.77 -39.61 3.15
N VAL A 361 -5.19 -40.04 4.35
CA VAL A 361 -5.44 -39.10 5.48
C VAL A 361 -4.15 -38.38 5.87
N LYS A 362 -3.03 -39.12 5.98
CA LYS A 362 -1.71 -38.54 6.29
C LYS A 362 -1.26 -37.55 5.23
N LEU A 363 -1.40 -37.90 3.96
CA LEU A 363 -1.06 -37.02 2.84
C LEU A 363 -1.92 -35.75 2.84
N THR A 364 -3.23 -35.90 3.04
CA THR A 364 -4.14 -34.73 3.07
C THR A 364 -3.80 -33.81 4.24
N ALA A 365 -3.50 -34.38 5.42
CA ALA A 365 -3.05 -33.60 6.57
C ALA A 365 -1.77 -32.80 6.28
N SER A 366 -0.79 -33.43 5.60
CA SER A 366 0.47 -32.73 5.25
C SER A 366 0.29 -31.58 4.27
N ARG A 367 -0.78 -31.59 3.47
CA ARG A 367 -1.07 -30.51 2.51
C ARG A 367 -1.72 -29.28 3.13
N ILE A 368 -2.38 -29.45 4.25
CA ILE A 368 -3.06 -28.34 4.94
C ILE A 368 -2.26 -27.82 6.14
N THR A 369 -1.30 -28.58 6.64
CA THR A 369 -0.48 -28.14 7.77
C THR A 369 0.43 -26.98 7.35
N GLY A 370 0.53 -25.97 8.21
CA GLY A 370 1.29 -24.76 7.93
C GLY A 370 0.50 -23.67 7.19
N TYR A 371 -0.74 -23.96 6.77
CA TYR A 371 -1.56 -22.94 6.11
C TYR A 371 -1.89 -21.79 7.05
N ILE A 372 -1.72 -20.56 6.58
CA ILE A 372 -1.93 -19.35 7.37
C ILE A 372 -3.02 -18.50 6.71
N LEU A 373 -3.91 -17.95 7.53
CA LEU A 373 -4.90 -16.96 7.13
C LEU A 373 -4.70 -15.69 7.94
N ASN A 374 -4.50 -14.57 7.28
CA ASN A 374 -4.62 -13.26 7.90
C ASN A 374 -6.07 -12.95 8.26
N SER A 375 -6.29 -11.88 9.01
CA SER A 375 -7.64 -11.40 9.32
C SER A 375 -8.47 -11.21 8.05
N GLY A 376 -9.71 -11.68 8.05
CA GLY A 376 -10.65 -11.57 6.93
C GLY A 376 -10.41 -12.56 5.78
N GLU A 377 -9.28 -13.28 5.73
CA GLU A 377 -9.01 -14.25 4.66
C GLU A 377 -9.84 -15.53 4.79
N THR A 378 -10.14 -16.13 3.65
CA THR A 378 -10.90 -17.39 3.55
C THR A 378 -10.00 -18.51 3.06
N MET A 379 -9.98 -19.62 3.78
CA MET A 379 -9.37 -20.88 3.33
C MET A 379 -10.35 -21.63 2.44
N LYS A 380 -9.91 -21.98 1.24
CA LYS A 380 -10.57 -22.95 0.36
C LYS A 380 -9.81 -24.27 0.45
N TYR A 381 -10.47 -25.29 0.99
CA TYR A 381 -9.80 -26.56 1.28
C TYR A 381 -9.50 -27.39 0.02
N GLY A 382 -10.46 -27.46 -0.91
CA GLY A 382 -10.35 -28.28 -2.12
C GLY A 382 -9.09 -28.03 -2.96
N PRO A 383 -8.74 -26.79 -3.32
CA PRO A 383 -7.53 -26.47 -4.09
C PRO A 383 -6.22 -26.97 -3.47
N LEU A 384 -6.18 -27.13 -2.16
CA LEU A 384 -4.97 -27.60 -1.45
C LEU A 384 -4.78 -29.12 -1.58
N VAL A 385 -5.86 -29.88 -1.73
CA VAL A 385 -5.84 -31.33 -1.64
C VAL A 385 -6.18 -32.07 -2.94
N THR A 386 -6.94 -31.43 -3.83
CA THR A 386 -7.32 -32.01 -5.14
C THR A 386 -6.23 -31.76 -6.20
N PRO A 387 -6.23 -32.45 -7.32
CA PRO A 387 -7.08 -33.62 -7.63
C PRO A 387 -6.65 -34.88 -6.88
N PHE A 388 -7.61 -35.72 -6.48
CA PHE A 388 -7.36 -36.99 -5.84
C PHE A 388 -6.91 -38.04 -6.87
N THR A 389 -5.65 -38.04 -7.22
CA THR A 389 -5.06 -38.93 -8.23
C THR A 389 -3.81 -39.66 -7.69
N ALA A 390 -3.47 -40.81 -8.29
CA ALA A 390 -2.24 -41.52 -7.95
C ALA A 390 -0.98 -40.69 -8.24
N ALA A 391 -1.01 -39.87 -9.30
CA ALA A 391 0.08 -38.92 -9.63
C ALA A 391 0.32 -37.89 -8.52
N ASN A 392 -0.71 -37.53 -7.76
CA ASN A 392 -0.63 -36.67 -6.60
C ASN A 392 -0.36 -37.42 -5.29
N GLY A 393 0.01 -38.70 -5.37
CA GLY A 393 0.38 -39.53 -4.20
C GLY A 393 -0.78 -40.19 -3.48
N TYR A 394 -2.02 -40.07 -3.98
CA TYR A 394 -3.16 -40.75 -3.36
C TYR A 394 -3.23 -42.22 -3.73
N SER A 395 -3.56 -43.03 -2.74
CA SER A 395 -3.76 -44.49 -2.90
C SER A 395 -5.23 -44.80 -3.13
N THR A 396 -5.49 -45.93 -3.75
CA THR A 396 -6.83 -46.54 -3.81
C THR A 396 -7.25 -47.03 -2.43
N ALA A 397 -8.45 -46.67 -2.02
CA ALA A 397 -9.04 -47.09 -0.76
C ALA A 397 -10.57 -46.96 -0.82
N PRO A 398 -11.30 -47.66 0.08
CA PRO A 398 -12.74 -47.53 0.14
C PRO A 398 -13.19 -46.08 0.35
N GLY A 399 -14.11 -45.65 -0.48
CA GLY A 399 -14.79 -44.35 -0.43
C GLY A 399 -16.27 -44.49 -0.77
N TYR A 400 -17.01 -43.40 -0.70
CA TYR A 400 -18.43 -43.37 -1.00
C TYR A 400 -18.70 -42.73 -2.37
N LEU A 401 -19.32 -43.49 -3.28
CA LEU A 401 -19.73 -43.01 -4.59
C LEU A 401 -21.15 -43.49 -4.87
N GLN A 402 -22.05 -42.56 -5.13
CA GLN A 402 -23.46 -42.83 -5.49
C GLN A 402 -24.18 -43.80 -4.51
N GLY A 403 -23.92 -43.67 -3.22
CA GLY A 403 -24.57 -44.48 -2.20
C GLY A 403 -23.92 -45.85 -1.96
N LYS A 404 -22.87 -46.22 -2.66
CA LYS A 404 -22.10 -47.47 -2.49
C LYS A 404 -20.71 -47.19 -1.96
N THR A 405 -20.18 -48.16 -1.20
CA THR A 405 -18.75 -48.19 -0.89
C THR A 405 -18.02 -48.79 -2.09
N VAL A 406 -17.09 -48.01 -2.67
CA VAL A 406 -16.29 -48.45 -3.80
C VAL A 406 -14.82 -48.13 -3.55
N ASP A 407 -13.92 -48.91 -4.10
CA ASP A 407 -12.52 -48.59 -4.09
C ASP A 407 -12.25 -47.44 -5.08
N MET A 408 -11.77 -46.32 -4.56
CA MET A 408 -11.48 -45.11 -5.33
C MET A 408 -10.17 -44.45 -4.87
N VAL A 409 -9.49 -43.76 -5.77
CA VAL A 409 -8.29 -43.02 -5.41
C VAL A 409 -8.67 -41.83 -4.51
N GLY A 410 -7.98 -41.70 -3.38
CA GLY A 410 -8.27 -40.65 -2.40
C GLY A 410 -9.30 -41.01 -1.33
N GLY A 411 -9.76 -42.28 -1.30
CA GLY A 411 -10.69 -42.74 -0.24
C GLY A 411 -10.14 -42.42 1.16
N GLY A 412 -10.97 -41.78 2.01
CA GLY A 412 -10.62 -41.29 3.33
C GLY A 412 -10.13 -39.83 3.44
N ALA A 413 -9.84 -39.15 2.34
CA ALA A 413 -9.34 -37.75 2.34
C ALA A 413 -10.29 -36.77 3.08
N CYS A 414 -11.61 -36.97 2.97
CA CYS A 414 -12.59 -36.10 3.67
C CYS A 414 -12.54 -36.20 5.20
N GLN A 415 -11.79 -37.14 5.78
CA GLN A 415 -11.59 -37.15 7.23
C GLN A 415 -10.80 -35.91 7.68
N ALA A 416 -9.85 -35.44 6.86
CA ALA A 416 -9.09 -34.24 7.20
C ALA A 416 -9.94 -32.96 7.09
N SER A 417 -10.81 -32.83 6.06
CA SER A 417 -11.74 -31.71 5.98
C SER A 417 -12.74 -31.70 7.14
N SER A 418 -13.25 -32.87 7.53
CA SER A 418 -14.17 -32.98 8.68
C SER A 418 -13.49 -32.61 10.01
N THR A 419 -12.25 -33.07 10.21
CA THR A 419 -11.49 -32.75 11.44
C THR A 419 -11.17 -31.25 11.52
N LEU A 420 -10.82 -30.62 10.37
CA LEU A 420 -10.57 -29.21 10.28
C LEU A 420 -11.86 -28.38 10.45
N TYR A 421 -12.98 -28.82 9.88
CA TYR A 421 -14.28 -28.17 10.07
C TYR A 421 -14.68 -28.15 11.55
N ALA A 422 -14.57 -29.29 12.24
CA ALA A 422 -14.83 -29.33 13.67
C ALA A 422 -13.87 -28.38 14.44
N ALA A 423 -12.58 -28.39 14.12
CA ALA A 423 -11.64 -27.45 14.74
C ALA A 423 -12.03 -25.98 14.47
N ALA A 424 -12.44 -25.63 13.25
CA ALA A 424 -12.90 -24.29 12.90
C ALA A 424 -14.15 -23.85 13.69
N LEU A 425 -15.11 -24.76 13.88
CA LEU A 425 -16.28 -24.53 14.72
C LEU A 425 -15.91 -24.22 16.18
N TYR A 426 -15.03 -25.04 16.77
CA TYR A 426 -14.57 -24.85 18.17
C TYR A 426 -13.66 -23.63 18.34
N ALA A 427 -13.02 -23.14 17.26
CA ALA A 427 -12.29 -21.87 17.25
C ALA A 427 -13.19 -20.65 17.01
N ASN A 428 -14.49 -20.83 16.92
CA ASN A 428 -15.48 -19.80 16.60
C ASN A 428 -15.22 -19.08 15.26
N LEU A 429 -14.64 -19.78 14.27
CA LEU A 429 -14.41 -19.22 12.94
C LEU A 429 -15.69 -19.25 12.09
N GLU A 430 -15.80 -18.32 11.16
CA GLU A 430 -16.92 -18.23 10.23
C GLU A 430 -16.85 -19.35 9.19
N ILE A 431 -17.92 -20.16 9.09
CA ILE A 431 -18.03 -21.19 8.06
C ILE A 431 -18.72 -20.58 6.83
N VAL A 432 -17.96 -20.48 5.74
CA VAL A 432 -18.43 -19.90 4.47
C VAL A 432 -19.17 -20.93 3.65
N GLN A 433 -18.63 -22.16 3.56
CA GLN A 433 -19.24 -23.24 2.81
C GLN A 433 -18.94 -24.60 3.45
N ARG A 434 -19.97 -25.44 3.58
CA ARG A 434 -19.83 -26.81 4.05
C ARG A 434 -20.97 -27.70 3.54
N THR A 435 -20.66 -28.91 3.16
CA THR A 435 -21.63 -29.95 2.81
C THR A 435 -21.40 -31.18 3.67
N ASN A 436 -22.45 -31.76 4.29
CA ASN A 436 -22.33 -33.02 5.03
C ASN A 436 -22.20 -34.22 4.09
N HIS A 437 -21.69 -35.34 4.61
CA HIS A 437 -21.67 -36.60 3.89
C HIS A 437 -23.09 -37.14 3.68
N GLY A 438 -23.27 -37.97 2.66
CA GLY A 438 -24.54 -38.61 2.38
C GLY A 438 -24.94 -39.66 3.45
N PHE A 439 -23.96 -40.19 4.19
CA PHE A 439 -24.14 -41.14 5.29
C PHE A 439 -23.38 -40.65 6.51
N ALA A 440 -23.84 -41.02 7.72
CA ALA A 440 -23.15 -40.69 8.95
C ALA A 440 -21.75 -41.37 8.98
N SER A 441 -20.73 -40.58 9.29
CA SER A 441 -19.35 -41.05 9.39
C SER A 441 -19.08 -41.60 10.79
N ASP A 442 -18.33 -42.69 10.87
CA ASP A 442 -17.99 -43.37 12.13
C ASP A 442 -16.81 -42.75 12.91
N TYR A 443 -16.07 -41.87 12.27
CA TYR A 443 -14.88 -41.20 12.83
C TYR A 443 -15.16 -39.83 13.45
N ILE A 444 -16.36 -39.29 13.28
CA ILE A 444 -16.72 -37.95 13.77
C ILE A 444 -18.20 -37.89 14.14
N GLY A 445 -18.58 -37.01 15.07
CA GLY A 445 -19.95 -36.81 15.50
C GLY A 445 -20.87 -36.26 14.40
N LEU A 446 -22.18 -36.54 14.55
CA LEU A 446 -23.20 -36.05 13.64
C LEU A 446 -23.16 -34.50 13.55
N GLY A 447 -23.21 -33.96 12.34
CA GLY A 447 -23.19 -32.52 12.10
C GLY A 447 -21.79 -31.89 12.10
N LEU A 448 -20.72 -32.67 12.39
CA LEU A 448 -19.34 -32.15 12.44
C LEU A 448 -18.48 -32.59 11.25
N ASP A 449 -19.05 -33.22 10.24
CA ASP A 449 -18.37 -33.70 9.05
C ASP A 449 -18.43 -32.67 7.90
N ALA A 450 -17.44 -32.72 7.01
CA ALA A 450 -17.39 -31.89 5.79
C ALA A 450 -16.91 -32.73 4.59
N THR A 451 -17.70 -32.78 3.54
CA THR A 451 -17.40 -33.47 2.29
C THR A 451 -16.71 -32.52 1.31
N VAL A 452 -15.63 -33.02 0.70
CA VAL A 452 -14.92 -32.32 -0.39
C VAL A 452 -14.69 -33.27 -1.54
N ALA A 453 -15.01 -32.85 -2.76
CA ALA A 453 -14.78 -33.62 -3.97
C ALA A 453 -14.32 -32.71 -5.10
N GLN A 454 -13.50 -33.25 -6.01
CA GLN A 454 -13.06 -32.52 -7.18
C GLN A 454 -14.25 -32.13 -8.07
N GLY A 455 -14.43 -30.83 -8.31
CA GLY A 455 -15.54 -30.30 -9.09
C GLY A 455 -16.92 -30.45 -8.43
N GLY A 456 -16.95 -30.71 -7.13
CA GLY A 456 -18.15 -30.95 -6.33
C GLY A 456 -18.17 -30.13 -5.04
N PRO A 457 -18.64 -30.73 -3.92
CA PRO A 457 -18.71 -30.03 -2.64
C PRO A 457 -17.35 -29.49 -2.21
N GLU A 458 -17.38 -28.28 -1.63
CA GLU A 458 -16.20 -27.59 -1.09
C GLU A 458 -16.39 -27.33 0.41
N PHE A 459 -15.28 -27.13 1.10
CA PHE A 459 -15.24 -26.66 2.47
C PHE A 459 -14.42 -25.38 2.54
N GLU A 460 -15.10 -24.30 2.97
CA GLU A 460 -14.48 -22.98 3.13
C GLU A 460 -14.81 -22.41 4.51
N PHE A 461 -13.81 -21.80 5.14
CA PHE A 461 -13.99 -21.01 6.37
C PHE A 461 -13.14 -19.76 6.33
N ARG A 462 -13.61 -18.70 7.02
CA ARG A 462 -12.95 -17.41 7.10
C ARG A 462 -12.35 -17.20 8.47
N ASN A 463 -11.17 -16.58 8.50
CA ASN A 463 -10.62 -16.02 9.71
C ASN A 463 -11.33 -14.69 10.04
N ASN A 464 -12.36 -14.75 10.85
CA ASN A 464 -13.11 -13.58 11.35
C ASN A 464 -12.50 -12.96 12.62
N THR A 465 -11.28 -13.35 12.98
CA THR A 465 -10.52 -12.72 14.07
C THR A 465 -9.65 -11.58 13.57
N MET A 466 -9.18 -10.73 14.46
CA MET A 466 -8.27 -9.62 14.10
C MET A 466 -6.82 -10.09 13.86
N TYR A 467 -6.47 -11.32 14.22
CA TYR A 467 -5.10 -11.82 14.18
C TYR A 467 -4.94 -12.98 13.19
N PRO A 468 -3.76 -13.18 12.62
CA PRO A 468 -3.49 -14.34 11.78
C PRO A 468 -3.69 -15.66 12.53
N ILE A 469 -4.21 -16.66 11.82
CA ILE A 469 -4.33 -18.03 12.34
C ILE A 469 -3.49 -18.99 11.50
N LYS A 470 -3.01 -20.07 12.14
CA LYS A 470 -2.22 -21.12 11.51
C LYS A 470 -2.86 -22.48 11.74
N VAL A 471 -3.02 -23.23 10.66
CA VAL A 471 -3.50 -24.62 10.69
C VAL A 471 -2.33 -25.55 10.93
N ILE A 472 -2.43 -26.44 11.92
CA ILE A 472 -1.46 -27.51 12.20
C ILE A 472 -2.22 -28.83 12.17
N ALA A 473 -1.94 -29.68 11.20
CA ALA A 473 -2.55 -31.00 11.06
C ALA A 473 -1.48 -32.09 11.28
N GLU A 474 -1.67 -32.87 12.29
CA GLU A 474 -0.73 -33.89 12.74
C GLU A 474 -1.36 -35.27 12.64
N TYR A 475 -0.75 -36.15 11.84
CA TYR A 475 -1.07 -37.59 11.84
C TYR A 475 -0.09 -38.29 12.75
N TYR A 476 -0.60 -39.02 13.76
CA TYR A 476 0.25 -39.70 14.73
C TYR A 476 -0.34 -41.04 15.18
N THR A 477 0.51 -41.93 15.70
CA THR A 477 0.13 -43.21 16.25
C THR A 477 0.32 -43.23 17.77
N SER A 478 -0.70 -43.64 18.50
CA SER A 478 -0.63 -43.79 19.97
C SER A 478 -1.39 -45.05 20.40
N GLY A 479 -0.78 -45.87 21.22
CA GLY A 479 -1.37 -47.10 21.69
C GLY A 479 -1.77 -48.08 20.56
N GLY A 480 -1.01 -48.10 19.45
CA GLY A 480 -1.30 -48.94 18.28
C GLY A 480 -2.49 -48.45 17.43
N LYS A 481 -3.00 -47.27 17.67
CA LYS A 481 -4.09 -46.63 16.92
C LYS A 481 -3.60 -45.36 16.28
N ASP A 482 -4.09 -45.08 15.07
CA ASP A 482 -3.75 -43.88 14.33
C ASP A 482 -4.80 -42.76 14.56
N PHE A 483 -4.31 -41.55 14.61
CA PHE A 483 -5.11 -40.35 14.85
C PHE A 483 -4.72 -39.21 13.89
N LEU A 484 -5.70 -38.39 13.53
CA LEU A 484 -5.50 -37.11 12.94
C LEU A 484 -5.93 -36.06 13.95
N LYS A 485 -5.00 -35.15 14.31
CA LYS A 485 -5.25 -33.98 15.16
C LYS A 485 -5.08 -32.73 14.35
N VAL A 486 -6.08 -31.86 14.35
CA VAL A 486 -6.00 -30.52 13.79
C VAL A 486 -6.05 -29.50 14.91
N THR A 487 -5.03 -28.66 14.98
CA THR A 487 -4.91 -27.55 15.93
C THR A 487 -4.92 -26.24 15.15
N LEU A 488 -5.77 -25.30 15.55
CA LEU A 488 -5.76 -23.93 15.06
C LEU A 488 -5.05 -23.06 16.08
N ARG A 489 -3.93 -22.45 15.68
CA ARG A 489 -3.18 -21.50 16.50
C ARG A 489 -3.43 -20.07 16.03
N GLY A 490 -3.49 -19.15 16.98
CA GLY A 490 -3.70 -17.74 16.73
C GLY A 490 -3.46 -16.92 17.98
N THR A 491 -4.25 -15.88 18.18
CA THR A 491 -4.20 -15.03 19.36
C THR A 491 -5.58 -14.98 20.00
N LYS A 492 -5.70 -15.42 21.25
CA LYS A 492 -6.92 -15.24 22.05
C LYS A 492 -7.00 -13.81 22.54
N VAL A 493 -8.15 -13.20 22.36
CA VAL A 493 -8.45 -11.84 22.84
C VAL A 493 -9.23 -11.86 24.16
N ASP A 494 -9.86 -13.01 24.46
CA ASP A 494 -10.60 -13.25 25.70
C ASP A 494 -10.59 -14.75 26.04
N ASP A 495 -11.24 -15.11 27.14
CA ASP A 495 -11.37 -16.50 27.63
C ASP A 495 -12.64 -17.20 27.15
N SER A 496 -13.29 -16.68 26.10
CA SER A 496 -14.48 -17.32 25.53
C SER A 496 -14.15 -18.68 24.92
N TYR A 497 -15.15 -19.58 24.94
CA TYR A 497 -15.03 -20.90 24.37
C TYR A 497 -16.34 -21.38 23.75
N VAL A 498 -16.23 -22.34 22.83
CA VAL A 498 -17.36 -22.86 22.07
C VAL A 498 -17.71 -24.27 22.54
N LYS A 499 -19.02 -24.54 22.71
CA LYS A 499 -19.60 -25.89 22.76
C LYS A 499 -20.53 -26.06 21.57
N ILE A 500 -20.38 -27.19 20.88
CA ILE A 500 -21.30 -27.56 19.80
C ILE A 500 -22.41 -28.43 20.35
N LYS A 501 -23.65 -28.06 20.03
CA LYS A 501 -24.86 -28.84 20.36
C LYS A 501 -25.43 -29.40 19.05
N THR A 502 -25.68 -30.70 19.02
CA THR A 502 -26.34 -31.35 17.88
C THR A 502 -27.68 -31.94 18.34
N ASP A 503 -28.78 -31.48 17.75
CA ASP A 503 -30.12 -31.98 18.00
C ASP A 503 -30.48 -33.02 16.91
N VAL A 504 -30.72 -34.26 17.30
CA VAL A 504 -31.22 -35.29 16.39
C VAL A 504 -32.73 -35.15 16.26
N LEU A 505 -33.18 -34.74 15.10
CA LEU A 505 -34.59 -34.50 14.80
C LEU A 505 -35.32 -35.80 14.39
N GLU A 506 -34.59 -36.67 13.67
CA GLU A 506 -35.13 -37.91 13.13
C GLU A 506 -34.02 -38.96 13.04
N THR A 507 -34.32 -40.17 13.43
CA THR A 507 -33.51 -41.36 13.21
C THR A 507 -34.20 -42.25 12.19
N ILE A 508 -33.55 -42.58 11.08
CA ILE A 508 -34.09 -43.35 9.98
C ILE A 508 -33.44 -44.71 10.00
N PRO A 509 -34.17 -45.76 10.44
CA PRO A 509 -33.61 -47.12 10.55
C PRO A 509 -33.26 -47.67 9.16
N PHE A 510 -32.28 -48.51 9.08
CA PHE A 510 -31.95 -49.28 7.89
C PHE A 510 -32.84 -50.51 7.79
N THR A 511 -32.95 -51.07 6.58
CA THR A 511 -33.60 -52.39 6.32
C THR A 511 -32.53 -53.40 5.93
N GLU A 512 -32.85 -54.69 6.08
CA GLU A 512 -32.01 -55.80 5.59
C GLU A 512 -32.62 -56.32 4.28
N GLU A 513 -31.81 -56.44 3.25
CA GLU A 513 -32.13 -57.02 1.94
C GLU A 513 -31.35 -58.34 1.83
N ILE A 514 -32.05 -59.44 1.61
CA ILE A 514 -31.47 -60.75 1.39
C ILE A 514 -31.42 -61.02 -0.12
N VAL A 515 -30.26 -61.31 -0.65
CA VAL A 515 -30.03 -61.59 -2.06
C VAL A 515 -29.51 -63.03 -2.18
N GLU A 516 -30.27 -63.88 -2.84
CA GLU A 516 -29.81 -65.26 -3.11
C GLU A 516 -28.75 -65.25 -4.21
N THR A 517 -27.69 -66.04 -4.00
CA THR A 517 -26.53 -66.16 -4.93
C THR A 517 -26.10 -67.61 -5.08
N ASP A 518 -25.56 -67.93 -6.23
CA ASP A 518 -24.92 -69.23 -6.49
C ASP A 518 -23.42 -69.26 -6.07
N GLU A 519 -22.86 -68.10 -5.64
CA GLU A 519 -21.46 -67.96 -5.25
C GLU A 519 -21.15 -68.47 -3.84
N LEU A 520 -22.16 -68.77 -3.03
CA LEU A 520 -22.03 -69.24 -1.66
C LEU A 520 -22.59 -70.64 -1.50
N ALA A 521 -22.07 -71.40 -0.52
CA ALA A 521 -22.63 -72.72 -0.18
C ALA A 521 -24.10 -72.55 0.22
N PRO A 522 -24.96 -73.58 0.00
CA PRO A 522 -26.36 -73.50 0.35
C PRO A 522 -26.60 -73.11 1.83
N GLY A 523 -27.31 -71.96 2.02
CA GLY A 523 -27.60 -71.45 3.35
C GLY A 523 -26.44 -70.62 3.98
N GLU A 524 -25.27 -70.56 3.36
CA GLU A 524 -24.18 -69.68 3.80
C GLU A 524 -24.58 -68.22 3.67
N ARG A 525 -24.28 -67.40 4.68
CA ARG A 525 -24.61 -65.95 4.70
C ARG A 525 -23.35 -65.11 4.69
N LYS A 526 -23.25 -64.13 3.79
CA LYS A 526 -22.17 -63.17 3.73
C LYS A 526 -22.75 -61.76 3.67
N VAL A 527 -22.27 -60.86 4.52
CA VAL A 527 -22.64 -59.44 4.45
C VAL A 527 -21.89 -58.79 3.27
N GLU A 528 -22.62 -58.48 2.24
CA GLU A 528 -22.09 -57.79 1.04
C GLU A 528 -22.06 -56.28 1.26
N GLN A 529 -23.08 -55.74 1.90
CA GLN A 529 -23.15 -54.30 2.19
C GLN A 529 -23.49 -54.09 3.68
N THR A 530 -22.65 -53.28 4.36
CA THR A 530 -22.88 -52.87 5.74
C THR A 530 -23.99 -51.81 5.79
N ALA A 531 -24.87 -51.90 6.76
CA ALA A 531 -25.93 -50.94 7.00
C ALA A 531 -25.44 -49.65 7.61
N TYR A 532 -26.14 -48.54 7.32
CA TYR A 532 -26.02 -47.28 8.04
C TYR A 532 -27.42 -46.76 8.43
N THR A 533 -27.55 -46.37 9.70
CA THR A 533 -28.73 -45.63 10.17
C THR A 533 -28.67 -44.22 9.63
N GLY A 534 -29.77 -43.73 9.11
CA GLY A 534 -29.89 -42.35 8.65
C GLY A 534 -30.31 -41.41 9.78
N TYR A 535 -29.97 -40.12 9.65
CA TYR A 535 -30.27 -39.10 10.64
C TYR A 535 -30.59 -37.77 9.97
N LYS A 536 -31.52 -37.03 10.57
CA LYS A 536 -31.65 -35.58 10.30
C LYS A 536 -31.29 -34.83 11.58
N VAL A 537 -30.30 -33.93 11.48
CA VAL A 537 -29.80 -33.24 12.65
C VAL A 537 -29.71 -31.74 12.39
N LYS A 538 -29.79 -30.97 13.48
CA LYS A 538 -29.44 -29.54 13.49
C LYS A 538 -28.27 -29.33 14.43
N THR A 539 -27.27 -28.57 13.98
CA THR A 539 -26.07 -28.24 14.75
C THR A 539 -26.15 -26.77 15.16
N TYR A 540 -25.83 -26.49 16.42
CA TYR A 540 -25.79 -25.15 16.99
C TYR A 540 -24.41 -24.88 17.58
N ARG A 541 -23.92 -23.68 17.40
CA ARG A 541 -22.70 -23.15 18.01
C ARG A 541 -23.11 -22.32 19.23
N ASN A 542 -22.71 -22.76 20.40
CA ASN A 542 -22.93 -22.06 21.66
C ASN A 542 -21.60 -21.46 22.13
N VAL A 543 -21.52 -20.14 22.20
CA VAL A 543 -20.35 -19.41 22.71
C VAL A 543 -20.59 -19.07 24.17
N TYR A 544 -19.60 -19.36 25.00
CA TYR A 544 -19.63 -19.10 26.44
C TYR A 544 -18.48 -18.18 26.81
N SER A 545 -18.68 -17.29 27.78
CA SER A 545 -17.62 -16.55 28.44
C SER A 545 -16.76 -17.47 29.33
N GLY A 546 -15.59 -17.01 29.72
CA GLY A 546 -14.68 -17.77 30.59
C GLY A 546 -15.30 -18.21 31.92
N ASP A 547 -16.26 -17.46 32.47
CA ASP A 547 -17.05 -17.79 33.67
C ASP A 547 -18.20 -18.79 33.40
N GLY A 548 -18.38 -19.25 32.17
CA GLY A 548 -19.37 -20.26 31.78
C GLY A 548 -20.77 -19.71 31.43
N LYS A 549 -20.95 -18.40 31.32
CA LYS A 549 -22.21 -17.80 30.90
C LYS A 549 -22.36 -17.90 29.39
N LEU A 550 -23.54 -18.31 28.91
CA LEU A 550 -23.86 -18.32 27.47
C LEU A 550 -23.91 -16.89 26.92
N ILE A 551 -23.04 -16.62 25.95
CA ILE A 551 -22.99 -15.33 25.21
C ILE A 551 -23.94 -15.40 24.02
N SER A 552 -23.85 -16.47 23.23
CA SER A 552 -24.70 -16.65 22.03
C SER A 552 -24.95 -18.12 21.73
N SER A 553 -26.07 -18.39 21.07
CA SER A 553 -26.43 -19.69 20.51
C SER A 553 -26.88 -19.49 19.09
N THR A 554 -26.09 -19.92 18.13
CA THR A 554 -26.34 -19.69 16.71
C THR A 554 -26.58 -21.00 15.99
N PHE A 555 -27.63 -21.05 15.17
CA PHE A 555 -27.83 -22.18 14.26
C PHE A 555 -26.69 -22.21 13.23
N GLU A 556 -25.99 -23.37 13.15
CA GLU A 556 -24.85 -23.54 12.25
C GLU A 556 -25.26 -24.20 10.93
N ALA A 557 -25.87 -25.38 11.02
CA ALA A 557 -26.24 -26.15 9.84
C ALA A 557 -27.30 -27.23 10.13
N SER A 558 -28.04 -27.60 9.07
CA SER A 558 -28.80 -28.83 9.03
C SER A 558 -28.02 -29.88 8.25
N SER A 559 -27.97 -31.13 8.77
CA SER A 559 -27.34 -32.27 8.09
C SER A 559 -28.35 -33.39 7.92
N ASN A 560 -28.38 -33.98 6.73
CA ASN A 560 -29.27 -35.07 6.39
C ASN A 560 -28.44 -36.27 5.92
N TYR A 561 -28.38 -37.30 6.76
CA TYR A 561 -27.68 -38.55 6.49
C TYR A 561 -28.70 -39.61 6.09
N LYS A 562 -28.53 -40.20 4.91
CA LYS A 562 -29.43 -41.24 4.40
C LYS A 562 -29.23 -42.54 5.15
N ALA A 563 -30.27 -43.34 5.33
CA ALA A 563 -30.14 -44.75 5.70
C ALA A 563 -29.57 -45.54 4.50
N ARG A 564 -28.76 -46.57 4.79
CA ARG A 564 -28.27 -47.51 3.81
C ARG A 564 -28.60 -48.93 4.27
N ASN A 565 -29.31 -49.67 3.41
CA ASN A 565 -29.74 -51.03 3.73
C ASN A 565 -28.55 -51.98 3.91
N ARG A 566 -28.71 -52.97 4.76
CA ARG A 566 -27.80 -54.10 4.84
C ARG A 566 -28.13 -55.07 3.71
N ILE A 567 -27.15 -55.48 2.93
CA ILE A 567 -27.30 -56.51 1.91
C ILE A 567 -26.59 -57.76 2.40
N VAL A 568 -27.32 -58.85 2.49
CA VAL A 568 -26.81 -60.16 2.90
C VAL A 568 -27.00 -61.10 1.74
N LEU A 569 -25.89 -61.63 1.22
CA LEU A 569 -25.89 -62.70 0.24
C LEU A 569 -26.16 -64.03 0.96
N VAL A 570 -27.07 -64.83 0.44
CA VAL A 570 -27.40 -66.16 0.96
C VAL A 570 -27.26 -67.18 -0.17
N GLY A 571 -26.48 -68.21 0.04
CA GLY A 571 -26.34 -69.30 -0.92
C GLY A 571 -27.68 -70.00 -1.17
N LYS A 572 -28.05 -70.12 -2.45
CA LYS A 572 -29.28 -70.78 -2.85
C LYS A 572 -29.33 -72.20 -2.25
N SER A 573 -30.44 -72.56 -1.62
CA SER A 573 -30.73 -73.93 -1.28
C SER A 573 -30.84 -74.78 -2.54
N ALA A 574 -30.13 -75.93 -2.56
CA ALA A 574 -30.35 -76.85 -3.66
C ALA A 574 -31.85 -77.13 -3.78
N ALA A 575 -32.37 -76.94 -4.96
CA ALA A 575 -33.77 -77.22 -5.27
C ALA A 575 -34.02 -78.69 -4.85
N VAL A 576 -34.85 -78.88 -3.83
CA VAL A 576 -35.38 -80.22 -3.53
C VAL A 576 -36.23 -80.59 -4.69
N THR A 577 -35.70 -81.45 -5.56
CA THR A 577 -36.51 -82.09 -6.60
C THR A 577 -37.74 -82.69 -5.96
N PRO A 578 -38.95 -82.46 -6.38
CA PRO A 578 -40.13 -83.12 -5.88
C PRO A 578 -39.94 -84.60 -6.12
N VAL A 579 -39.95 -85.43 -5.06
CA VAL A 579 -40.01 -86.86 -5.19
C VAL A 579 -41.42 -87.21 -5.64
N ASP A 580 -41.53 -87.77 -6.84
CA ASP A 580 -42.76 -88.26 -7.46
C ASP A 580 -43.44 -89.22 -6.49
N PRO A 581 -44.75 -89.04 -6.10
CA PRO A 581 -45.42 -89.99 -5.23
C PRO A 581 -45.84 -91.22 -6.07
N GLY A 582 -44.87 -92.11 -6.32
CA GLY A 582 -45.11 -93.39 -6.98
C GLY A 582 -45.56 -94.43 -6.05
N THR A 583 -46.79 -94.93 -6.25
CA THR A 583 -47.36 -96.25 -5.92
C THR A 583 -47.35 -96.69 -4.48
N THR A 584 -48.43 -96.42 -3.76
CA THR A 584 -48.81 -97.13 -2.56
C THR A 584 -49.74 -98.30 -2.90
N THR A 585 -49.34 -99.53 -2.61
CA THR A 585 -50.23 -100.63 -2.50
C THR A 585 -50.97 -100.54 -1.18
N PRO A 586 -52.30 -100.91 -1.09
CA PRO A 586 -53.09 -100.75 0.12
C PRO A 586 -52.85 -101.89 1.07
N VAL A 587 -52.76 -101.63 2.38
CA VAL A 587 -52.85 -102.58 3.46
C VAL A 587 -53.99 -102.16 4.37
N ASP A 588 -54.87 -103.18 4.65
CA ASP A 588 -56.18 -103.17 5.26
C ASP A 588 -56.21 -102.71 6.73
N PRO A 589 -57.37 -102.15 7.21
CA PRO A 589 -57.47 -101.44 8.46
C PRO A 589 -57.78 -102.44 9.63
N GLY A 590 -57.05 -102.41 10.65
CA GLY A 590 -57.33 -103.07 11.95
C GLY A 590 -57.76 -102.07 13.00
N THR A 591 -59.03 -102.19 13.34
CA THR A 591 -59.85 -101.78 14.48
C THR A 591 -59.04 -101.43 15.75
N THR A 592 -59.31 -100.36 16.46
CA THR A 592 -60.11 -100.25 17.71
C THR A 592 -60.03 -98.86 18.35
N THR A 593 -61.22 -98.41 18.56
CA THR A 593 -62.00 -97.75 19.65
C THR A 593 -61.41 -96.54 20.40
N PRO A 594 -62.26 -95.55 20.57
CA PRO A 594 -61.92 -94.30 21.18
C PRO A 594 -62.10 -94.24 22.68
N THR A 595 -61.47 -93.41 23.36
CA THR A 595 -61.87 -92.90 24.67
C THR A 595 -61.81 -91.39 24.66
N ASP A 596 -63.02 -90.84 24.95
CA ASP A 596 -63.40 -89.46 25.02
C ASP A 596 -63.06 -88.87 26.40
N PRO A 597 -63.36 -87.62 26.62
CA PRO A 597 -62.57 -86.56 27.19
C PRO A 597 -62.96 -86.26 28.65
N THR A 598 -62.14 -85.48 29.36
CA THR A 598 -62.68 -84.61 30.43
C THR A 598 -61.73 -83.40 30.71
N THR A 599 -62.38 -82.30 30.48
CA THR A 599 -62.48 -81.06 31.26
C THR A 599 -61.28 -80.31 31.84
N PRO A 600 -61.40 -78.99 31.90
CA PRO A 600 -60.37 -78.03 32.08
C PRO A 600 -60.14 -77.63 33.54
N VAL A 601 -58.95 -77.14 33.87
CA VAL A 601 -58.70 -76.36 35.08
C VAL A 601 -57.84 -75.16 34.75
N ASP A 602 -58.36 -74.03 35.03
CA ASP A 602 -57.77 -72.70 35.16
C ASP A 602 -57.40 -72.49 36.64
N PRO A 603 -56.84 -71.38 37.05
CA PRO A 603 -55.52 -70.72 36.82
C PRO A 603 -54.72 -70.69 38.15
N GLY A 604 -53.49 -70.38 38.09
CA GLY A 604 -52.69 -70.14 39.28
C GLY A 604 -51.34 -69.49 39.04
N THR A 605 -51.34 -68.17 39.20
CA THR A 605 -50.34 -67.28 39.83
C THR A 605 -48.86 -67.61 39.71
N THR A 606 -48.18 -66.57 39.18
CA THR A 606 -46.88 -66.01 39.66
C THR A 606 -45.67 -66.90 39.69
N THR A 607 -44.70 -66.51 38.90
CA THR A 607 -43.41 -65.96 39.37
C THR A 607 -42.52 -65.58 38.14
N ASP A 608 -42.12 -64.33 38.11
CA ASP A 608 -41.01 -63.87 37.34
C ASP A 608 -39.74 -64.50 37.91
N PRO A 609 -38.82 -65.01 37.14
CA PRO A 609 -37.51 -64.44 37.17
C PRO A 609 -36.74 -64.53 35.84
N GLY A 610 -36.03 -63.46 35.55
CA GLY A 610 -34.76 -63.68 34.91
C GLY A 610 -34.58 -63.05 33.56
N THR A 611 -34.19 -61.83 33.63
CA THR A 611 -33.18 -61.19 32.81
C THR A 611 -32.46 -62.14 31.85
N THR A 612 -32.69 -61.91 30.56
CA THR A 612 -31.68 -62.18 29.54
C THR A 612 -31.36 -60.91 28.84
N THR A 613 -30.15 -60.54 29.06
CA THR A 613 -29.44 -59.38 28.50
C THR A 613 -29.56 -59.31 27.00
N ASP A 614 -30.21 -58.25 26.55
CA ASP A 614 -30.10 -57.72 25.20
C ASP A 614 -28.66 -57.20 24.96
N PRO A 615 -27.95 -57.58 23.90
CA PRO A 615 -26.65 -57.00 23.60
C PRO A 615 -26.85 -55.57 23.06
N GLY A 616 -26.64 -54.63 23.97
CA GLY A 616 -26.80 -53.21 23.76
C GLY A 616 -26.09 -52.66 22.55
N THR A 617 -26.85 -51.90 21.81
CA THR A 617 -26.40 -50.90 20.87
C THR A 617 -25.70 -49.81 21.68
N THR A 618 -24.37 -49.86 21.78
CA THR A 618 -23.58 -48.76 22.28
C THR A 618 -23.55 -47.67 21.24
N VAL A 619 -24.39 -46.70 21.41
CA VAL A 619 -24.17 -45.35 20.87
C VAL A 619 -22.89 -44.84 21.54
N PRO A 620 -21.84 -44.37 20.79
CA PRO A 620 -20.69 -43.74 21.42
C PRO A 620 -21.16 -42.46 22.09
N GLY A 621 -21.22 -42.52 23.42
CA GLY A 621 -21.50 -41.36 24.25
C GLY A 621 -20.43 -40.30 24.04
N VAL A 622 -20.87 -39.08 23.91
CA VAL A 622 -20.08 -37.90 24.15
C VAL A 622 -19.53 -38.00 25.57
N THR A 623 -18.28 -38.36 25.70
CA THR A 623 -17.57 -38.22 26.98
C THR A 623 -17.24 -36.76 27.14
N ASP A 624 -17.93 -36.11 28.05
CA ASP A 624 -17.57 -34.84 28.66
C ASP A 624 -16.14 -34.98 29.25
N PRO A 625 -15.18 -34.12 28.91
CA PRO A 625 -13.92 -34.07 29.64
C PRO A 625 -14.13 -33.25 30.92
N GLY A 626 -14.78 -33.87 31.91
CA GLY A 626 -14.80 -33.41 33.27
C GLY A 626 -13.51 -33.81 34.00
N THR A 627 -12.80 -32.77 34.44
CA THR A 627 -11.88 -32.76 35.58
C THR A 627 -11.04 -34.02 35.80
N THR A 628 -9.82 -34.00 35.26
CA THR A 628 -8.70 -34.70 35.86
C THR A 628 -7.74 -33.69 36.44
N THR A 629 -7.66 -33.67 37.78
CA THR A 629 -6.60 -33.07 38.58
C THR A 629 -5.26 -33.68 38.15
N GLU A 630 -4.38 -32.86 37.56
CA GLU A 630 -2.97 -33.24 37.35
C GLU A 630 -2.23 -33.27 38.68
N PRO A 631 -1.34 -34.26 38.89
CA PRO A 631 -0.31 -34.19 39.92
C PRO A 631 0.80 -33.21 39.46
N PRO A 632 1.52 -32.55 40.35
CA PRO A 632 2.50 -31.52 40.02
C PRO A 632 3.70 -32.13 39.28
N VAL A 633 3.99 -31.62 38.10
CA VAL A 633 5.20 -31.95 37.35
C VAL A 633 6.33 -31.04 37.82
N GLU A 634 7.37 -31.69 38.34
CA GLU A 634 8.66 -31.18 38.71
C GLU A 634 9.32 -30.48 37.49
N GLN A 635 9.80 -29.25 37.65
CA GLN A 635 10.49 -28.48 36.63
C GLN A 635 11.89 -29.03 36.40
N GLU A 636 12.14 -29.69 35.29
CA GLU A 636 13.50 -29.86 34.76
C GLU A 636 13.88 -28.62 33.88
N LYS A 637 14.94 -27.97 34.30
CA LYS A 637 15.59 -26.90 33.54
C LYS A 637 16.32 -27.48 32.33
N PRO A 638 16.18 -26.95 31.10
CA PRO A 638 17.07 -27.30 30.00
C PRO A 638 18.43 -26.63 30.19
N GLY A 639 19.49 -27.44 30.16
CA GLY A 639 20.87 -27.00 30.17
C GLY A 639 21.23 -26.22 28.88
N TRP A 640 21.94 -25.14 29.05
CA TRP A 640 22.53 -24.32 28.01
C TRP A 640 23.85 -24.90 27.54
N LEU A 641 23.97 -25.11 26.25
CA LEU A 641 25.26 -25.20 25.58
C LEU A 641 25.65 -23.83 25.10
N ASP A 642 26.70 -23.33 25.76
CA ASP A 642 27.50 -22.18 25.41
C ASP A 642 28.32 -22.47 24.14
N THR A 643 28.13 -21.72 23.06
CA THR A 643 29.10 -21.64 22.00
C THR A 643 29.34 -20.16 21.68
N GLY A 644 30.42 -19.64 22.28
CA GLY A 644 31.01 -18.39 21.86
C GLY A 644 31.52 -18.46 20.42
N LEU A 645 31.38 -17.35 19.75
CA LEU A 645 32.28 -16.93 18.67
C LEU A 645 32.24 -15.39 18.57
N ASP A 646 33.32 -14.81 19.10
CA ASP A 646 33.79 -13.47 18.74
C ASP A 646 34.09 -13.40 17.23
N ARG A 647 33.58 -12.39 16.55
CA ARG A 647 34.28 -11.39 15.72
C ARG A 647 33.31 -10.47 15.04
#